data_fb2daedbc13bc9be0a6410e9ab39bd0d
#
_entry.id   fb2daedbc13bc9be0a6410e9ab39bd0d
#
_cell.length_a   1.000
_cell.length_b   1.000
_cell.length_c   1.000
_cell.angle_alpha   90.00
_cell.angle_beta   90.00
_cell.angle_gamma   90.00
#
_symmetry.space_group_name_H-M   'P 1'
#
loop_
_entity.id
_entity.type
_entity.pdbx_description
1 polymer ?
#
loop_
_entity_poly.entity_id
_entity_poly.type
_entity_poly.pdbx_seq_one_letter_code
_entity_poly.pdbx_strand_id
1 'polypeptide(L)'
;MTRPLKPLDKKFHRHGQSNGTPQILGPVEPLENYVQPDWWQRIFNSLYLKTDGDVVADPNITRLEVDAFSSILGLKPTDTILDLCCGQGRHVLELARRSYKVDGLDRSRYLIQKAKTAAKKEGLNIRFREGDARKLPYPTDSFDVVTVLGNSFGYFETERDDIRILREIFRIMKPWGRLLLDVTDGEYIKGHFQARSWEWIDKKMFVCRERSLSADGQRLISREVVTDVTKGVIADQFYAERLYSEKDLLEIFAEAGFTDVQIHGKIDTATARNQDLGMMEKRIIITGLVKKQWAPKKVAKKELKKVTVIFGDPKKPDPLKPFSIFDDDDFYTIDQLKSALMTMPEYDFTYLSNHDTLVTDFRKLTGKAHLVMNLCDEGFNNDPRKELHVPALLDIFGIPYTGSASQCLAFCYDKSLVRGIAKEMKIPVPSAFFIEPDDTTFNLPFAFPVIVKPNFGDSSFGINQHSVAHTHEQLIDAITMIREKLGYDKPILVEAFLTGSDLSVGVIGNPFTTYMVLPIIEEDYSEVPSNLPRVCGYEAKWIPESPYFKIKSVPAKLSEATEKFITECCMKLFERLEVRDYCRFDWRLDDKGHPKLLEVNPNPGWCWDGHLAKMAGFAGMTYTDMLRAIIEAAEHRIEQFASATAAQAMLETTAKEIH
;
A
#
# COMPACT_ATOMS: atom_id res chain seq x y z
N MET A 1 38.74 -2.12 -42.49
CA MET A 1 37.85 -3.04 -41.72
C MET A 1 38.28 -2.98 -40.26
N THR A 2 37.67 -2.07 -39.50
CA THR A 2 37.92 -1.83 -38.09
C THR A 2 36.82 -2.50 -37.29
N ARG A 3 37.17 -3.48 -36.45
CA ARG A 3 36.25 -4.11 -35.52
C ARG A 3 35.84 -3.16 -34.40
N PRO A 4 34.58 -3.10 -33.97
CA PRO A 4 34.17 -2.30 -32.81
C PRO A 4 34.62 -2.98 -31.52
N LEU A 5 35.18 -2.17 -30.62
CA LEU A 5 35.51 -2.55 -29.24
C LEU A 5 34.25 -2.88 -28.46
N LYS A 6 34.25 -4.03 -27.77
CA LYS A 6 33.21 -4.41 -26.82
C LYS A 6 33.26 -3.52 -25.58
N PRO A 7 32.10 -3.19 -24.96
CA PRO A 7 32.08 -2.48 -23.69
C PRO A 7 32.69 -3.33 -22.58
N LEU A 8 33.51 -2.71 -21.76
CA LEU A 8 34.07 -3.31 -20.53
C LEU A 8 32.92 -3.60 -19.53
N ASP A 9 32.75 -4.86 -19.18
CA ASP A 9 31.89 -5.30 -18.08
C ASP A 9 32.38 -4.70 -16.76
N LYS A 10 31.67 -3.71 -16.24
CA LYS A 10 31.85 -3.23 -14.87
C LYS A 10 31.34 -4.29 -13.90
N LYS A 11 32.17 -5.22 -13.46
CA LYS A 11 31.89 -6.06 -12.31
C LYS A 11 31.97 -5.22 -11.03
N PHE A 12 30.79 -4.76 -10.56
CA PHE A 12 30.69 -4.22 -9.23
C PHE A 12 30.84 -5.35 -8.21
N HIS A 13 31.93 -5.35 -7.46
CA HIS A 13 32.05 -6.19 -6.28
C HIS A 13 31.11 -5.68 -5.18
N ARG A 14 30.02 -6.41 -4.94
CA ARG A 14 29.23 -6.24 -3.72
C ARG A 14 30.07 -6.67 -2.53
N HIS A 15 30.59 -5.72 -1.75
CA HIS A 15 31.17 -6.03 -0.46
C HIS A 15 30.06 -6.26 0.56
N GLY A 16 29.90 -7.51 0.99
CA GLY A 16 29.12 -7.89 2.17
C GLY A 16 29.77 -7.26 3.41
N GLN A 17 28.95 -6.94 4.41
CA GLN A 17 29.42 -6.54 5.74
C GLN A 17 30.25 -7.69 6.34
N SER A 18 31.56 -7.54 6.32
CA SER A 18 32.47 -8.36 7.13
C SER A 18 32.88 -7.55 8.38
N ASN A 19 32.68 -8.11 9.56
CA ASN A 19 33.31 -7.65 10.80
C ASN A 19 34.82 -7.91 10.75
N GLY A 20 35.55 -7.24 9.86
CA GLY A 20 36.95 -7.37 9.64
C GLY A 20 37.64 -6.01 9.64
N THR A 21 38.94 -6.01 9.89
CA THR A 21 39.84 -4.84 9.73
C THR A 21 39.52 -4.14 8.41
N PRO A 22 39.46 -2.79 8.35
CA PRO A 22 39.15 -2.08 7.11
C PRO A 22 40.20 -2.46 6.04
N GLN A 23 39.72 -2.73 4.82
CA GLN A 23 40.59 -3.02 3.69
C GLN A 23 41.34 -1.74 3.33
N ILE A 24 42.63 -1.73 3.51
CA ILE A 24 43.50 -0.60 3.17
C ILE A 24 43.85 -0.72 1.70
N LEU A 25 43.53 0.33 0.94
CA LEU A 25 43.98 0.48 -0.43
C LEU A 25 45.38 1.12 -0.43
N GLY A 26 46.20 0.70 -1.36
CA GLY A 26 47.48 1.38 -1.65
C GLY A 26 47.23 2.75 -2.30
N PRO A 27 48.27 3.32 -2.98
CA PRO A 27 48.06 4.47 -3.83
C PRO A 27 46.98 4.17 -4.91
N VAL A 28 46.00 5.03 -5.04
CA VAL A 28 44.90 4.86 -6.02
C VAL A 28 44.74 6.13 -6.84
N GLU A 29 44.54 5.98 -8.14
CA GLU A 29 44.30 7.08 -9.06
C GLU A 29 43.36 6.57 -10.18
N PRO A 30 42.34 7.37 -10.59
CA PRO A 30 41.88 8.58 -9.93
C PRO A 30 41.01 8.27 -8.68
N LEU A 31 41.08 9.14 -7.67
CA LEU A 31 40.32 8.99 -6.41
C LEU A 31 38.79 8.88 -6.66
N GLU A 32 38.31 9.55 -7.67
CA GLU A 32 36.89 9.60 -8.03
C GLU A 32 36.25 8.21 -8.24
N ASN A 33 37.02 7.24 -8.77
CA ASN A 33 36.52 5.88 -9.03
C ASN A 33 36.15 5.11 -7.75
N TYR A 34 36.56 5.58 -6.59
CA TYR A 34 36.37 4.93 -5.30
C TYR A 34 35.27 5.58 -4.46
N VAL A 35 34.73 6.73 -4.91
CA VAL A 35 33.62 7.40 -4.24
C VAL A 35 32.34 6.62 -4.49
N GLN A 36 31.73 6.11 -3.43
CA GLN A 36 30.44 5.44 -3.53
C GLN A 36 29.30 6.47 -3.62
N PRO A 37 28.24 6.25 -4.42
CA PRO A 37 27.16 7.22 -4.56
C PRO A 37 26.42 7.54 -3.24
N ASP A 38 26.51 6.63 -2.26
CA ASP A 38 25.86 6.74 -0.95
C ASP A 38 26.86 7.02 0.21
N TRP A 39 28.07 7.49 -0.10
CA TRP A 39 29.13 7.74 0.89
C TRP A 39 28.64 8.63 2.06
N TRP A 40 27.83 9.62 1.79
CA TRP A 40 27.26 10.58 2.76
C TRP A 40 26.35 9.90 3.79
N GLN A 41 25.90 8.65 3.58
CA GLN A 41 25.14 7.89 4.56
C GLN A 41 26.03 7.24 5.64
N ARG A 42 27.31 7.12 5.41
CA ARG A 42 28.23 6.32 6.22
C ARG A 42 29.26 7.15 6.96
N ILE A 43 29.72 8.27 6.39
CA ILE A 43 30.84 9.04 6.91
C ILE A 43 30.49 9.78 8.22
N PHE A 44 29.26 10.25 8.38
CA PHE A 44 28.84 11.04 9.54
C PHE A 44 28.53 10.17 10.76
N ASN A 45 29.58 9.70 11.41
CA ASN A 45 29.55 8.76 12.54
C ASN A 45 30.44 9.23 13.70
N SER A 46 30.83 8.32 14.61
CA SER A 46 31.67 8.65 15.77
C SER A 46 33.11 9.06 15.39
N LEU A 47 33.59 8.64 14.23
CA LEU A 47 34.92 8.98 13.73
C LEU A 47 34.95 10.41 13.24
N TYR A 48 33.94 10.81 12.44
CA TYR A 48 33.73 12.19 12.01
C TYR A 48 33.78 13.19 13.17
N LEU A 49 33.06 12.92 14.27
CA LEU A 49 33.11 13.79 15.45
C LEU A 49 34.49 13.91 16.11
N LYS A 50 35.45 13.03 15.76
CA LYS A 50 36.83 13.11 16.22
C LYS A 50 37.73 13.84 15.23
N THR A 51 37.60 13.50 13.95
CA THR A 51 38.45 14.11 12.90
C THR A 51 38.16 15.60 12.72
N ASP A 52 36.87 15.99 12.80
CA ASP A 52 36.43 17.37 12.62
C ASP A 52 36.10 18.08 13.95
N GLY A 53 36.39 17.45 15.08
CA GLY A 53 35.98 17.87 16.41
C GLY A 53 36.43 19.26 16.84
N ASP A 54 37.53 19.77 16.34
CA ASP A 54 38.05 21.12 16.64
C ASP A 54 37.15 22.25 16.08
N VAL A 55 36.47 21.98 14.95
CA VAL A 55 35.52 22.94 14.38
C VAL A 55 34.10 22.70 14.89
N VAL A 56 33.65 21.43 14.85
CA VAL A 56 32.24 21.12 15.12
C VAL A 56 31.90 20.97 16.60
N ALA A 57 32.89 20.90 17.50
CA ALA A 57 32.65 20.76 18.94
C ALA A 57 33.03 22.02 19.76
N ASP A 58 33.62 23.06 19.16
CA ASP A 58 33.96 24.30 19.87
C ASP A 58 32.71 25.16 20.12
N PRO A 59 32.35 25.39 21.41
CA PRO A 59 31.20 26.22 21.76
C PRO A 59 31.39 27.69 21.40
N ASN A 60 32.62 28.20 21.31
CA ASN A 60 32.90 29.60 20.99
C ASN A 60 32.65 29.84 19.49
N ILE A 61 33.16 28.95 18.64
CA ILE A 61 32.90 29.02 17.20
C ILE A 61 31.38 28.94 16.97
N THR A 62 30.68 28.01 17.62
CA THR A 62 29.24 27.88 17.49
C THR A 62 28.49 29.16 17.87
N ARG A 63 28.90 29.82 18.97
CA ARG A 63 28.26 31.09 19.41
C ARG A 63 28.49 32.21 18.39
N LEU A 64 29.71 32.39 17.93
CA LEU A 64 30.06 33.39 16.92
C LEU A 64 29.26 33.18 15.61
N GLU A 65 29.16 31.93 15.16
CA GLU A 65 28.37 31.59 13.97
C GLU A 65 26.89 31.93 14.17
N VAL A 66 26.30 31.55 15.31
CA VAL A 66 24.89 31.85 15.61
C VAL A 66 24.65 33.36 15.75
N ASP A 67 25.60 34.14 16.31
CA ASP A 67 25.52 35.59 16.38
C ASP A 67 25.46 36.20 14.97
N ALA A 68 26.40 35.77 14.09
CA ALA A 68 26.44 36.24 12.71
C ALA A 68 25.18 35.88 11.93
N PHE A 69 24.77 34.62 11.98
CA PHE A 69 23.59 34.14 11.25
C PHE A 69 22.28 34.76 11.75
N SER A 70 22.16 34.96 13.08
CA SER A 70 21.00 35.62 13.67
C SER A 70 20.90 37.10 13.21
N SER A 71 22.03 37.79 13.10
CA SER A 71 22.09 39.16 12.62
C SER A 71 21.73 39.23 11.12
N ILE A 72 22.34 38.38 10.27
CA ILE A 72 22.08 38.34 8.83
C ILE A 72 20.61 38.06 8.54
N LEU A 73 20.02 37.07 9.25
CA LEU A 73 18.64 36.67 9.06
C LEU A 73 17.65 37.65 9.76
N GLY A 74 18.10 38.51 10.67
CA GLY A 74 17.22 39.33 11.49
C GLY A 74 16.22 38.47 12.25
N LEU A 75 16.68 37.45 12.98
CA LEU A 75 15.83 36.50 13.68
C LEU A 75 14.94 37.17 14.71
N LYS A 76 13.70 36.74 14.80
CA LYS A 76 12.69 37.20 15.77
C LYS A 76 12.35 36.08 16.74
N PRO A 77 12.05 36.36 18.01
CA PRO A 77 11.66 35.35 18.99
C PRO A 77 10.45 34.52 18.59
N THR A 78 9.60 35.04 17.68
CA THR A 78 8.40 34.35 17.14
C THR A 78 8.69 33.45 15.99
N ASP A 79 9.89 33.49 15.37
CA ASP A 79 10.24 32.69 14.23
C ASP A 79 10.28 31.19 14.57
N THR A 80 9.75 30.38 13.69
CA THR A 80 9.94 28.92 13.69
C THR A 80 11.10 28.59 12.78
N ILE A 81 12.13 27.96 13.31
CA ILE A 81 13.42 27.72 12.64
C ILE A 81 13.59 26.24 12.40
N LEU A 82 14.11 25.86 11.23
CA LEU A 82 14.63 24.52 10.95
C LEU A 82 16.12 24.63 10.63
N ASP A 83 16.94 23.94 11.39
CA ASP A 83 18.34 23.68 11.02
C ASP A 83 18.39 22.34 10.28
N LEU A 84 18.61 22.39 8.97
CA LEU A 84 18.65 21.26 8.07
C LEU A 84 20.07 20.75 7.92
N CYS A 85 20.26 19.42 7.97
CA CYS A 85 21.57 18.79 8.09
C CYS A 85 22.31 19.20 9.39
N CYS A 86 21.57 19.21 10.51
CA CYS A 86 22.00 19.82 11.77
C CYS A 86 23.11 19.04 12.50
N GLY A 87 23.51 17.85 12.02
CA GLY A 87 24.50 17.01 12.65
C GLY A 87 24.15 16.65 14.09
N GLN A 88 25.12 16.81 15.00
CA GLN A 88 24.94 16.64 16.45
C GLN A 88 24.20 17.80 17.13
N GLY A 89 23.67 18.74 16.34
CA GLY A 89 22.75 19.79 16.79
C GLY A 89 23.42 20.99 17.46
N ARG A 90 24.69 21.32 17.19
CA ARG A 90 25.41 22.41 17.87
C ARG A 90 24.72 23.77 17.71
N HIS A 91 24.28 24.13 16.54
CA HIS A 91 23.54 25.38 16.27
C HIS A 91 22.12 25.33 16.83
N VAL A 92 21.44 24.20 16.68
CA VAL A 92 20.10 23.98 17.22
C VAL A 92 20.07 24.16 18.73
N LEU A 93 21.01 23.56 19.44
CA LEU A 93 21.16 23.69 20.90
C LEU A 93 21.40 25.18 21.31
N GLU A 94 22.30 25.84 20.60
CA GLU A 94 22.63 27.26 20.91
C GLU A 94 21.44 28.19 20.64
N LEU A 95 20.70 27.99 19.51
CA LEU A 95 19.46 28.73 19.22
C LEU A 95 18.40 28.47 20.29
N ALA A 96 18.25 27.24 20.74
CA ALA A 96 17.28 26.89 21.79
C ALA A 96 17.65 27.49 23.17
N ARG A 97 18.94 27.56 23.52
CA ARG A 97 19.43 28.26 24.72
C ARG A 97 19.05 29.75 24.69
N ARG A 98 18.98 30.34 23.50
CA ARG A 98 18.54 31.74 23.28
C ARG A 98 17.02 31.86 23.15
N SER A 99 16.28 30.80 23.51
CA SER A 99 14.81 30.75 23.50
C SER A 99 14.16 30.87 22.14
N TYR A 100 14.87 30.56 21.04
CA TYR A 100 14.26 30.40 19.72
C TYR A 100 13.53 29.08 19.61
N LYS A 101 12.44 29.08 18.85
CA LYS A 101 11.70 27.85 18.51
C LYS A 101 12.35 27.15 17.30
N VAL A 102 13.16 26.15 17.56
CA VAL A 102 13.99 25.49 16.54
C VAL A 102 13.78 23.97 16.51
N ASP A 103 13.72 23.42 15.31
CA ASP A 103 13.76 21.98 14.99
C ASP A 103 15.10 21.64 14.33
N GLY A 104 15.58 20.40 14.49
CA GLY A 104 16.73 19.88 13.76
C GLY A 104 16.39 18.67 12.92
N LEU A 105 16.94 18.59 11.70
CA LEU A 105 16.86 17.40 10.86
C LEU A 105 18.22 17.04 10.33
N ASP A 106 18.57 15.76 10.41
CA ASP A 106 19.78 15.21 9.82
C ASP A 106 19.57 13.77 9.32
N ARG A 107 20.38 13.34 8.37
CA ARG A 107 20.32 11.98 7.85
C ARG A 107 20.99 10.97 8.78
N SER A 108 22.02 11.39 9.51
CA SER A 108 22.76 10.52 10.42
C SER A 108 21.98 10.25 11.71
N ARG A 109 21.47 9.03 11.82
CA ARG A 109 20.85 8.54 13.05
C ARG A 109 21.75 8.69 14.28
N TYR A 110 23.06 8.44 14.09
CA TYR A 110 24.05 8.57 15.17
C TYR A 110 24.13 10.01 15.70
N LEU A 111 24.25 10.98 14.79
CA LEU A 111 24.36 12.39 15.17
C LEU A 111 23.05 12.90 15.80
N ILE A 112 21.89 12.53 15.26
CA ILE A 112 20.59 12.84 15.85
C ILE A 112 20.43 12.29 17.27
N GLN A 113 20.93 11.08 17.55
CA GLN A 113 20.91 10.55 18.92
C GLN A 113 21.83 11.35 19.86
N LYS A 114 22.96 11.83 19.38
CA LYS A 114 23.84 12.73 20.14
C LYS A 114 23.14 14.06 20.44
N ALA A 115 22.50 14.67 19.44
CA ALA A 115 21.73 15.90 19.60
C ALA A 115 20.60 15.75 20.63
N LYS A 116 19.82 14.67 20.54
CA LYS A 116 18.75 14.37 21.51
C LYS A 116 19.27 14.19 22.94
N THR A 117 20.42 13.51 23.08
CA THR A 117 21.04 13.28 24.37
C THR A 117 21.51 14.60 24.99
N ALA A 118 22.13 15.47 24.19
CA ALA A 118 22.59 16.78 24.64
C ALA A 118 21.40 17.68 25.05
N ALA A 119 20.34 17.76 24.23
CA ALA A 119 19.14 18.51 24.54
C ALA A 119 18.47 18.04 25.84
N LYS A 120 18.36 16.72 26.03
CA LYS A 120 17.81 16.15 27.27
C LYS A 120 18.65 16.50 28.50
N LYS A 121 19.97 16.46 28.37
CA LYS A 121 20.89 16.84 29.48
C LYS A 121 20.72 18.28 29.91
N GLU A 122 20.40 19.17 28.98
CA GLU A 122 20.20 20.61 29.21
C GLU A 122 18.75 20.99 29.50
N GLY A 123 17.81 20.03 29.49
CA GLY A 123 16.39 20.28 29.69
C GLY A 123 15.72 21.07 28.56
N LEU A 124 16.32 21.08 27.37
CA LEU A 124 15.79 21.78 26.19
C LEU A 124 14.75 20.94 25.46
N ASN A 125 13.60 21.51 25.17
CA ASN A 125 12.52 20.86 24.40
C ASN A 125 12.68 21.14 22.91
N ILE A 126 13.45 20.28 22.24
CA ILE A 126 13.78 20.39 20.82
C ILE A 126 13.34 19.15 20.08
N ARG A 127 12.73 19.32 18.90
CA ARG A 127 12.34 18.23 18.02
C ARG A 127 13.44 17.93 17.03
N PHE A 128 14.13 16.80 17.22
CA PHE A 128 15.11 16.27 16.27
C PHE A 128 14.52 15.11 15.47
N ARG A 129 14.69 15.15 14.15
CA ARG A 129 14.24 14.12 13.22
C ARG A 129 15.38 13.57 12.37
N GLU A 130 15.33 12.26 12.10
CA GLU A 130 16.12 11.63 11.04
C GLU A 130 15.37 11.79 9.71
N GLY A 131 16.05 12.21 8.63
CA GLY A 131 15.41 12.40 7.34
C GLY A 131 16.37 12.76 6.21
N ASP A 132 15.91 12.56 4.97
CA ASP A 132 16.62 12.96 3.74
C ASP A 132 16.18 14.36 3.34
N ALA A 133 17.15 15.25 3.12
CA ALA A 133 16.91 16.65 2.74
C ALA A 133 16.18 16.79 1.39
N ARG A 134 16.26 15.80 0.52
CA ARG A 134 15.55 15.75 -0.76
C ARG A 134 14.06 15.47 -0.64
N LYS A 135 13.59 15.05 0.56
CA LYS A 135 12.17 14.78 0.85
C LYS A 135 11.88 15.07 2.32
N LEU A 136 11.58 16.32 2.63
CA LEU A 136 11.43 16.78 3.99
C LEU A 136 10.10 16.33 4.62
N PRO A 137 10.11 15.74 5.83
CA PRO A 137 8.93 15.24 6.52
C PRO A 137 8.15 16.36 7.25
N TYR A 138 8.01 17.50 6.60
CA TYR A 138 7.28 18.65 7.10
C TYR A 138 6.20 19.11 6.11
N PRO A 139 5.06 19.61 6.61
CA PRO A 139 4.05 20.23 5.75
C PRO A 139 4.60 21.47 5.01
N THR A 140 3.92 21.86 3.94
CA THR A 140 4.16 23.15 3.29
C THR A 140 3.92 24.29 4.30
N ASP A 141 4.66 25.41 4.16
CA ASP A 141 4.50 26.62 4.98
C ASP A 141 4.66 26.39 6.51
N SER A 142 5.66 25.59 6.90
CA SER A 142 5.91 25.22 8.29
C SER A 142 6.86 26.16 9.02
N PHE A 143 7.88 26.72 8.33
CA PHE A 143 8.98 27.44 8.95
C PHE A 143 9.12 28.87 8.43
N ASP A 144 9.46 29.79 9.32
CA ASP A 144 9.81 31.18 8.99
C ASP A 144 11.24 31.28 8.50
N VAL A 145 12.11 30.41 9.02
CA VAL A 145 13.53 30.38 8.72
C VAL A 145 13.99 28.93 8.52
N VAL A 146 14.82 28.71 7.50
CA VAL A 146 15.58 27.48 7.32
C VAL A 146 17.05 27.81 7.21
N THR A 147 17.90 27.05 7.93
CA THR A 147 19.36 27.15 7.84
C THR A 147 19.96 25.83 7.35
N VAL A 148 21.00 25.90 6.53
CA VAL A 148 21.85 24.77 6.15
C VAL A 148 23.29 25.23 6.39
N LEU A 149 23.89 24.72 7.45
CA LEU A 149 25.12 25.27 8.01
C LEU A 149 26.30 24.29 7.96
N GLY A 150 27.51 24.85 8.04
CA GLY A 150 28.73 24.05 8.16
C GLY A 150 29.03 23.21 6.92
N ASN A 151 28.90 23.78 5.75
CA ASN A 151 29.17 23.12 4.45
C ASN A 151 28.35 21.82 4.21
N SER A 152 27.10 21.79 4.65
CA SER A 152 26.25 20.59 4.57
C SER A 152 25.42 20.55 3.29
N PHE A 153 25.98 21.00 2.15
CA PHE A 153 25.32 21.06 0.85
C PHE A 153 26.28 20.65 -0.27
N GLY A 154 25.78 20.09 -1.37
CA GLY A 154 26.61 19.67 -2.50
C GLY A 154 27.18 18.26 -2.39
N TYR A 155 26.59 17.40 -1.57
CA TYR A 155 27.08 16.03 -1.33
C TYR A 155 26.57 14.99 -2.34
N PHE A 156 25.57 15.35 -3.12
CA PHE A 156 24.97 14.41 -4.07
C PHE A 156 25.73 14.35 -5.40
N GLU A 157 25.57 13.24 -6.09
CA GLU A 157 26.24 13.00 -7.36
C GLU A 157 25.80 14.02 -8.42
N THR A 158 24.55 14.40 -8.43
CA THR A 158 23.97 15.32 -9.43
C THR A 158 23.55 16.64 -8.81
N GLU A 159 23.80 17.76 -9.53
CA GLU A 159 23.30 19.09 -9.17
C GLU A 159 21.76 19.14 -9.07
N ARG A 160 21.09 18.30 -9.86
CA ARG A 160 19.61 18.16 -9.80
C ARG A 160 19.11 17.75 -8.41
N ASP A 161 19.87 16.93 -7.68
CA ASP A 161 19.52 16.57 -6.31
C ASP A 161 19.70 17.75 -5.35
N ASP A 162 20.72 18.57 -5.57
CA ASP A 162 20.95 19.80 -4.78
C ASP A 162 19.84 20.83 -5.02
N ILE A 163 19.42 21.03 -6.25
CA ILE A 163 18.25 21.87 -6.62
C ILE A 163 16.97 21.30 -5.99
N ARG A 164 16.83 20.00 -5.93
CA ARG A 164 15.68 19.34 -5.27
C ARG A 164 15.62 19.65 -3.77
N ILE A 165 16.76 19.72 -3.09
CA ILE A 165 16.82 20.16 -1.68
C ILE A 165 16.29 21.58 -1.57
N LEU A 166 16.78 22.50 -2.39
CA LEU A 166 16.33 23.90 -2.37
C LEU A 166 14.82 24.03 -2.63
N ARG A 167 14.27 23.25 -3.55
CA ARG A 167 12.81 23.20 -3.82
C ARG A 167 12.01 22.64 -2.63
N GLU A 168 12.53 21.63 -1.94
CA GLU A 168 11.91 21.13 -0.71
C GLU A 168 11.98 22.15 0.43
N ILE A 169 13.09 22.85 0.58
CA ILE A 169 13.21 23.99 1.51
C ILE A 169 12.19 25.05 1.16
N PHE A 170 12.10 25.48 -0.11
CA PHE A 170 11.12 26.45 -0.58
C PHE A 170 9.69 26.03 -0.25
N ARG A 171 9.37 24.75 -0.42
CA ARG A 171 8.05 24.20 -0.14
C ARG A 171 7.68 24.34 1.34
N ILE A 172 8.58 23.96 2.25
CA ILE A 172 8.29 23.93 3.69
C ILE A 172 8.39 25.31 4.36
N MET A 173 9.01 26.29 3.72
CA MET A 173 9.07 27.66 4.23
C MET A 173 7.75 28.38 4.03
N LYS A 174 7.40 29.25 4.96
CA LYS A 174 6.25 30.15 4.88
C LYS A 174 6.46 31.23 3.82
N PRO A 175 5.41 31.91 3.33
CA PRO A 175 5.56 33.15 2.59
C PRO A 175 6.41 34.15 3.38
N TRP A 176 7.35 34.81 2.71
CA TRP A 176 8.34 35.72 3.29
C TRP A 176 9.35 35.03 4.23
N GLY A 177 9.42 33.69 4.18
CA GLY A 177 10.46 32.94 4.90
C GLY A 177 11.85 33.20 4.35
N ARG A 178 12.88 33.04 5.18
CA ARG A 178 14.28 33.35 4.89
C ARG A 178 15.13 32.09 4.97
N LEU A 179 15.81 31.75 3.87
CA LEU A 179 16.83 30.69 3.84
C LEU A 179 18.20 31.31 4.08
N LEU A 180 19.04 30.64 4.84
CA LEU A 180 20.48 30.87 4.89
C LEU A 180 21.20 29.58 4.61
N LEU A 181 22.09 29.61 3.61
CA LEU A 181 22.99 28.51 3.25
C LEU A 181 24.44 28.96 3.48
N ASP A 182 25.20 28.12 4.15
CA ASP A 182 26.61 28.31 4.50
C ASP A 182 27.42 27.18 3.87
N VAL A 183 28.13 27.48 2.79
CA VAL A 183 28.89 26.51 1.99
C VAL A 183 30.31 26.99 1.75
N THR A 184 31.20 26.07 1.37
CA THR A 184 32.56 26.40 0.96
C THR A 184 32.57 27.28 -0.27
N ASP A 185 33.60 28.16 -0.36
CA ASP A 185 33.90 28.94 -1.56
C ASP A 185 34.56 28.03 -2.60
N GLY A 186 33.77 27.49 -3.54
CA GLY A 186 34.26 26.52 -4.54
C GLY A 186 35.36 27.08 -5.44
N GLU A 187 35.30 28.36 -5.80
CA GLU A 187 36.37 29.02 -6.65
C GLU A 187 37.69 29.10 -5.86
N TYR A 188 37.60 29.48 -4.58
CA TYR A 188 38.81 29.52 -3.74
C TYR A 188 39.40 28.12 -3.58
N ILE A 189 38.60 27.10 -3.25
CA ILE A 189 39.06 25.74 -3.02
C ILE A 189 39.70 25.13 -4.29
N LYS A 190 39.13 25.34 -5.49
CA LYS A 190 39.72 24.85 -6.74
C LYS A 190 41.17 25.28 -6.93
N GLY A 191 41.55 26.47 -6.45
CA GLY A 191 42.91 27.01 -6.56
C GLY A 191 43.80 26.74 -5.35
N HIS A 192 43.28 26.35 -4.20
CA HIS A 192 44.04 26.39 -2.94
C HIS A 192 43.95 25.10 -2.10
N PHE A 193 43.21 24.05 -2.55
CA PHE A 193 43.19 22.82 -1.77
C PHE A 193 44.54 22.15 -1.69
N GLN A 194 44.88 21.56 -0.54
CA GLN A 194 46.06 20.76 -0.38
C GLN A 194 45.84 19.35 -0.93
N ALA A 195 46.58 18.97 -1.97
CA ALA A 195 46.45 17.63 -2.58
C ALA A 195 46.78 16.50 -1.60
N ARG A 196 47.64 16.76 -0.63
CA ARG A 196 47.96 15.84 0.46
C ARG A 196 48.19 16.61 1.73
N SER A 197 47.55 16.17 2.81
CA SER A 197 47.77 16.71 4.14
C SER A 197 47.70 15.60 5.18
N TRP A 198 48.24 15.86 6.35
CA TRP A 198 48.10 14.95 7.49
C TRP A 198 48.13 15.77 8.77
N GLU A 199 47.43 15.23 9.82
CA GLU A 199 47.40 15.88 11.12
C GLU A 199 47.20 14.90 12.26
N TRP A 200 47.69 15.28 13.45
CA TRP A 200 47.34 14.58 14.68
C TRP A 200 45.98 15.06 15.20
N ILE A 201 45.07 14.14 15.35
CA ILE A 201 43.76 14.38 15.97
C ILE A 201 43.90 14.43 17.50
N ASP A 202 44.65 13.47 18.04
CA ASP A 202 44.99 13.37 19.45
C ASP A 202 46.34 12.64 19.62
N LYS A 203 46.70 12.28 20.86
CA LYS A 203 47.98 11.58 21.17
C LYS A 203 48.11 10.18 20.55
N LYS A 204 47.03 9.62 19.99
CA LYS A 204 46.97 8.25 19.46
C LYS A 204 46.49 8.17 18.03
N MET A 205 45.81 9.19 17.55
CA MET A 205 45.13 9.16 16.26
C MET A 205 45.65 10.26 15.36
N PHE A 206 45.95 9.91 14.12
CA PHE A 206 46.22 10.87 13.05
C PHE A 206 45.43 10.51 11.77
N VAL A 207 45.24 11.49 10.93
CA VAL A 207 44.54 11.36 9.64
C VAL A 207 45.47 11.82 8.53
N CYS A 208 45.48 11.04 7.44
CA CYS A 208 46.07 11.43 6.17
C CYS A 208 44.95 11.70 5.16
N ARG A 209 45.03 12.84 4.46
CA ARG A 209 44.07 13.20 3.43
C ARG A 209 44.75 13.30 2.08
N GLU A 210 44.12 12.71 1.06
CA GLU A 210 44.47 12.90 -0.35
C GLU A 210 43.25 13.52 -1.06
N ARG A 211 43.50 14.54 -1.89
CA ARG A 211 42.45 15.27 -2.60
C ARG A 211 42.78 15.46 -4.07
N SER A 212 41.76 15.40 -4.92
CA SER A 212 41.86 15.76 -6.34
C SER A 212 40.53 16.33 -6.81
N LEU A 213 40.55 17.08 -7.89
CA LEU A 213 39.29 17.45 -8.57
C LEU A 213 38.72 16.23 -9.31
N SER A 214 37.42 16.18 -9.45
CA SER A 214 36.73 15.26 -10.35
C SER A 214 37.12 15.52 -11.80
N ALA A 215 36.85 14.56 -12.70
CA ALA A 215 37.19 14.69 -14.12
C ALA A 215 36.55 15.92 -14.80
N ASP A 216 35.36 16.33 -14.34
CA ASP A 216 34.67 17.56 -14.83
C ASP A 216 35.08 18.83 -14.06
N GLY A 217 35.93 18.74 -13.07
CA GLY A 217 36.37 19.86 -12.23
C GLY A 217 35.30 20.46 -11.34
N GLN A 218 34.14 19.82 -11.18
CA GLN A 218 33.02 20.38 -10.43
C GLN A 218 32.98 19.93 -8.97
N ARG A 219 33.76 18.90 -8.63
CA ARG A 219 33.74 18.31 -7.28
C ARG A 219 35.17 18.17 -6.74
N LEU A 220 35.32 18.39 -5.45
CA LEU A 220 36.54 17.97 -4.73
C LEU A 220 36.35 16.53 -4.23
N ILE A 221 37.23 15.66 -4.64
CA ILE A 221 37.27 14.26 -4.19
C ILE A 221 38.27 14.15 -3.09
N SER A 222 37.89 13.61 -1.96
CA SER A 222 38.72 13.43 -0.79
C SER A 222 38.78 11.97 -0.40
N ARG A 223 39.99 11.52 -0.03
CA ARG A 223 40.26 10.25 0.65
C ARG A 223 40.78 10.56 2.03
N GLU A 224 40.24 9.92 3.06
CA GLU A 224 40.77 9.98 4.43
C GLU A 224 41.20 8.61 4.90
N VAL A 225 42.46 8.51 5.31
CA VAL A 225 43.01 7.33 5.98
C VAL A 225 43.26 7.69 7.44
N VAL A 226 42.44 7.15 8.32
CA VAL A 226 42.53 7.40 9.77
C VAL A 226 43.29 6.26 10.46
N THR A 227 44.33 6.59 11.20
CA THR A 227 45.21 5.63 11.86
C THR A 227 45.24 5.85 13.36
N ASP A 228 45.00 4.80 14.11
CA ASP A 228 45.30 4.70 15.57
C ASP A 228 46.65 4.03 15.76
N VAL A 229 47.57 4.66 16.48
CA VAL A 229 48.96 4.15 16.64
C VAL A 229 49.08 2.79 17.31
N THR A 230 48.01 2.34 17.98
CA THR A 230 47.97 1.04 18.65
C THR A 230 47.23 -0.03 17.86
N LYS A 231 46.31 0.38 16.95
CA LYS A 231 45.40 -0.53 16.22
C LYS A 231 45.72 -0.58 14.72
N GLY A 232 46.51 0.34 14.22
CA GLY A 232 46.77 0.53 12.79
C GLY A 232 45.65 1.37 12.14
N VAL A 233 45.45 1.21 10.84
CA VAL A 233 44.40 1.93 10.09
C VAL A 233 43.02 1.47 10.55
N ILE A 234 42.22 2.43 10.94
CA ILE A 234 40.82 2.21 11.42
C ILE A 234 39.74 2.63 10.43
N ALA A 235 40.09 3.48 9.44
CA ALA A 235 39.23 3.83 8.33
C ALA A 235 40.06 4.19 7.10
N ASP A 236 39.55 3.87 5.93
CA ASP A 236 39.97 4.33 4.60
C ASP A 236 38.70 4.66 3.82
N GLN A 237 38.38 5.95 3.71
CA GLN A 237 37.06 6.40 3.24
C GLN A 237 37.19 7.48 2.17
N PHE A 238 36.25 7.45 1.23
CA PHE A 238 36.22 8.37 0.08
C PHE A 238 34.90 9.14 0.08
N TYR A 239 34.98 10.44 -0.22
CA TYR A 239 33.83 11.31 -0.33
C TYR A 239 34.06 12.41 -1.37
N ALA A 240 33.00 13.08 -1.77
CA ALA A 240 33.04 14.10 -2.79
C ALA A 240 32.05 15.21 -2.51
N GLU A 241 32.50 16.44 -2.66
CA GLU A 241 31.70 17.65 -2.42
C GLU A 241 31.69 18.53 -3.67
N ARG A 242 30.51 19.02 -4.06
CA ARG A 242 30.36 19.92 -5.20
C ARG A 242 30.87 21.32 -4.84
N LEU A 243 31.68 21.88 -5.71
CA LEU A 243 32.30 23.18 -5.54
C LEU A 243 31.46 24.26 -6.24
N TYR A 244 30.61 24.92 -5.49
CA TYR A 244 29.81 26.03 -5.99
C TYR A 244 30.57 27.35 -5.95
N SER A 245 30.53 28.13 -7.05
CA SER A 245 30.87 29.54 -7.06
C SER A 245 29.70 30.39 -6.58
N GLU A 246 29.96 31.65 -6.27
CA GLU A 246 28.90 32.64 -5.98
C GLU A 246 27.87 32.70 -7.12
N LYS A 247 28.31 32.66 -8.37
CA LYS A 247 27.43 32.66 -9.53
C LYS A 247 26.54 31.44 -9.58
N ASP A 248 27.12 30.26 -9.42
CA ASP A 248 26.36 29.01 -9.48
C ASP A 248 25.27 28.97 -8.34
N LEU A 249 25.60 29.47 -7.16
CA LEU A 249 24.64 29.57 -6.05
C LEU A 249 23.48 30.50 -6.38
N LEU A 250 23.76 31.68 -7.01
CA LEU A 250 22.71 32.60 -7.46
C LEU A 250 21.79 31.95 -8.48
N GLU A 251 22.34 31.17 -9.42
CA GLU A 251 21.60 30.49 -10.48
C GLU A 251 20.66 29.39 -9.89
N ILE A 252 21.18 28.48 -9.00
CA ILE A 252 20.37 27.40 -8.43
C ILE A 252 19.32 27.93 -7.44
N PHE A 253 19.57 29.04 -6.72
CA PHE A 253 18.59 29.69 -5.87
C PHE A 253 17.43 30.25 -6.70
N ALA A 254 17.76 30.94 -7.81
CA ALA A 254 16.74 31.47 -8.73
C ALA A 254 15.92 30.33 -9.38
N GLU A 255 16.57 29.23 -9.80
CA GLU A 255 15.89 28.05 -10.35
C GLU A 255 14.97 27.38 -9.31
N ALA A 256 15.35 27.38 -8.05
CA ALA A 256 14.52 26.85 -6.96
C ALA A 256 13.36 27.77 -6.57
N GLY A 257 13.32 29.01 -7.08
CA GLY A 257 12.24 29.99 -6.87
C GLY A 257 12.51 31.03 -5.79
N PHE A 258 13.71 31.11 -5.22
CA PHE A 258 14.09 32.14 -4.25
C PHE A 258 14.27 33.49 -4.91
N THR A 259 13.91 34.54 -4.20
CA THR A 259 14.07 35.95 -4.62
C THR A 259 14.90 36.73 -3.61
N ASP A 260 15.31 37.94 -3.96
CA ASP A 260 16.13 38.78 -3.09
C ASP A 260 17.35 38.01 -2.56
N VAL A 261 17.99 37.26 -3.45
CA VAL A 261 19.15 36.45 -3.13
C VAL A 261 20.34 37.37 -2.88
N GLN A 262 20.99 37.22 -1.74
CA GLN A 262 22.12 38.07 -1.34
C GLN A 262 23.26 37.20 -0.82
N ILE A 263 24.48 37.54 -1.25
CA ILE A 263 25.72 37.02 -0.73
C ILE A 263 26.22 37.95 0.37
N HIS A 264 26.50 37.40 1.53
CA HIS A 264 27.01 38.12 2.67
C HIS A 264 28.52 37.94 2.82
N GLY A 265 29.15 38.82 3.62
CA GLY A 265 30.58 38.72 3.87
C GLY A 265 31.02 37.40 4.43
N LYS A 266 32.29 37.07 4.26
CA LYS A 266 32.90 35.77 4.64
C LYS A 266 32.99 35.67 6.19
N ILE A 267 32.74 34.48 6.70
CA ILE A 267 33.10 34.13 8.08
C ILE A 267 34.45 33.40 8.01
N ASP A 268 35.47 33.98 8.57
CA ASP A 268 36.79 33.37 8.71
C ASP A 268 36.79 32.48 9.97
N THR A 269 37.08 31.19 9.78
CA THR A 269 37.19 30.24 10.88
C THR A 269 38.66 30.04 11.19
N ALA A 270 39.12 30.41 12.39
CA ALA A 270 40.44 30.09 12.89
C ALA A 270 40.39 28.77 13.69
N THR A 271 41.39 27.90 13.54
CA THR A 271 41.49 26.69 14.35
C THR A 271 42.56 26.81 15.40
N ALA A 272 42.31 26.22 16.60
CA ALA A 272 43.28 26.12 17.67
C ALA A 272 44.47 25.15 17.37
N ARG A 273 44.30 24.25 16.34
CA ARG A 273 45.28 23.22 15.99
C ARG A 273 46.24 23.63 14.85
N ASN A 274 46.06 24.82 14.28
CA ASN A 274 46.80 25.29 13.11
C ASN A 274 46.83 24.30 11.94
N GLN A 275 45.62 23.86 11.55
CA GLN A 275 45.38 22.74 10.66
C GLN A 275 44.89 23.16 9.30
N ASP A 276 44.95 22.21 8.36
CA ASP A 276 44.25 22.24 7.12
C ASP A 276 42.73 22.23 7.40
N LEU A 277 42.10 23.41 7.33
CA LEU A 277 40.66 23.57 7.51
C LEU A 277 39.84 22.98 6.35
N GLY A 278 40.52 22.56 5.25
CA GLY A 278 39.87 21.99 4.09
C GLY A 278 38.72 22.85 3.58
N MET A 279 37.53 22.28 3.53
CA MET A 279 36.34 22.94 3.02
C MET A 279 35.82 24.09 3.91
N MET A 280 36.30 24.22 5.13
CA MET A 280 35.87 25.25 6.08
C MET A 280 36.75 26.48 6.11
N GLU A 281 37.81 26.55 5.28
CA GLU A 281 38.76 27.66 5.31
C GLU A 281 38.15 28.98 4.81
N LYS A 282 37.41 28.93 3.71
CA LYS A 282 36.63 30.06 3.20
C LYS A 282 35.23 29.63 2.81
N ARG A 283 34.26 30.35 3.32
CA ARG A 283 32.85 30.02 3.16
C ARG A 283 32.07 31.18 2.55
N ILE A 284 31.09 30.83 1.72
CA ILE A 284 30.09 31.74 1.17
C ILE A 284 28.83 31.61 2.00
N ILE A 285 28.32 32.73 2.49
CA ILE A 285 27.03 32.82 3.13
C ILE A 285 26.05 33.46 2.18
N ILE A 286 25.03 32.73 1.81
CA ILE A 286 23.99 33.18 0.88
C ILE A 286 22.62 33.10 1.53
N THR A 287 21.81 34.14 1.34
CA THR A 287 20.40 34.14 1.78
C THR A 287 19.45 34.27 0.60
N GLY A 288 18.26 33.74 0.77
CA GLY A 288 17.16 33.86 -0.19
C GLY A 288 15.82 34.04 0.49
N LEU A 289 14.92 34.78 -0.13
CA LEU A 289 13.59 35.07 0.36
C LEU A 289 12.54 34.27 -0.41
N VAL A 290 11.54 33.72 0.27
CA VAL A 290 10.41 33.01 -0.32
C VAL A 290 9.27 33.97 -0.61
N LYS A 291 9.04 34.36 -1.87
CA LYS A 291 7.85 35.11 -2.30
C LYS A 291 6.85 34.15 -2.92
N LYS A 292 5.89 33.68 -2.14
CA LYS A 292 4.77 32.84 -2.58
C LYS A 292 3.49 33.17 -1.84
N GLN A 293 2.37 32.72 -2.37
CA GLN A 293 1.10 32.76 -1.63
C GLN A 293 1.08 31.60 -0.62
N TRP A 294 0.31 31.78 0.49
CA TRP A 294 0.05 30.70 1.41
C TRP A 294 -0.56 29.52 0.66
N ALA A 295 -0.04 28.33 0.90
CA ALA A 295 -0.72 27.12 0.44
C ALA A 295 -2.14 27.12 1.02
N PRO A 296 -3.17 26.73 0.23
CA PRO A 296 -4.50 26.56 0.77
C PRO A 296 -4.41 25.71 2.05
N LYS A 297 -4.97 26.20 3.16
CA LYS A 297 -5.03 25.37 4.37
C LYS A 297 -5.73 24.10 3.96
N LYS A 298 -5.01 22.99 3.92
CA LYS A 298 -5.65 21.67 3.89
C LYS A 298 -6.55 21.68 5.13
N VAL A 299 -7.86 21.77 4.91
CA VAL A 299 -8.84 21.36 5.93
C VAL A 299 -8.29 20.04 6.44
N ALA A 300 -8.17 19.89 7.77
CA ALA A 300 -7.59 18.70 8.38
C ALA A 300 -8.15 17.50 7.61
N LYS A 301 -7.34 16.80 6.84
CA LYS A 301 -7.80 15.65 6.07
C LYS A 301 -8.34 14.72 7.13
N LYS A 302 -9.67 14.53 7.16
CA LYS A 302 -10.27 13.43 7.88
C LYS A 302 -9.42 12.25 7.48
N GLU A 303 -8.79 11.59 8.44
CA GLU A 303 -7.84 10.52 8.15
C GLU A 303 -8.58 9.51 7.30
N LEU A 304 -8.16 9.34 6.03
CA LEU A 304 -8.88 8.49 5.09
C LEU A 304 -8.86 7.07 5.63
N LYS A 305 -10.00 6.43 5.66
CA LYS A 305 -10.11 5.03 6.03
C LYS A 305 -9.37 4.17 5.01
N LYS A 306 -8.38 3.42 5.43
CA LYS A 306 -7.55 2.58 4.54
C LYS A 306 -8.28 1.28 4.25
N VAL A 307 -8.73 1.10 3.03
CA VAL A 307 -9.38 -0.11 2.54
C VAL A 307 -8.46 -0.83 1.56
N THR A 308 -8.17 -2.10 1.84
CA THR A 308 -7.40 -2.95 0.92
C THR A 308 -8.38 -3.87 0.18
N VAL A 309 -8.36 -3.82 -1.15
CA VAL A 309 -9.24 -4.62 -2.02
C VAL A 309 -8.48 -5.85 -2.49
N ILE A 310 -9.09 -7.02 -2.33
CA ILE A 310 -8.53 -8.31 -2.77
C ILE A 310 -9.43 -8.89 -3.84
N PHE A 311 -8.85 -9.39 -4.91
CA PHE A 311 -9.50 -10.13 -6.00
C PHE A 311 -8.54 -11.18 -6.58
N GLY A 312 -8.98 -12.01 -7.52
CA GLY A 312 -8.21 -13.07 -8.14
C GLY A 312 -6.85 -12.64 -8.68
N ASP A 313 -5.94 -13.58 -8.84
CA ASP A 313 -4.58 -13.34 -9.34
C ASP A 313 -4.53 -13.45 -10.87
N PRO A 314 -4.41 -12.33 -11.62
CA PRO A 314 -4.40 -12.37 -13.09
C PRO A 314 -3.21 -13.14 -13.69
N LYS A 315 -2.22 -13.52 -12.89
CA LYS A 315 -1.05 -14.28 -13.32
C LYS A 315 -1.19 -15.78 -13.11
N LYS A 316 -2.27 -16.20 -12.46
CA LYS A 316 -2.53 -17.61 -12.19
C LYS A 316 -3.64 -18.15 -13.06
N PRO A 317 -3.60 -19.46 -13.40
CA PRO A 317 -4.69 -20.09 -14.14
C PRO A 317 -6.00 -19.99 -13.34
N ASP A 318 -7.10 -19.78 -14.05
CA ASP A 318 -8.45 -19.86 -13.51
C ASP A 318 -9.20 -21.02 -14.22
N PRO A 319 -9.44 -22.14 -13.53
CA PRO A 319 -10.04 -23.32 -14.14
C PRO A 319 -11.51 -23.14 -14.55
N LEU A 320 -12.17 -22.07 -14.11
CA LEU A 320 -13.56 -21.79 -14.48
C LEU A 320 -13.67 -21.08 -15.83
N LYS A 321 -12.60 -20.43 -16.29
CA LYS A 321 -12.58 -19.68 -17.54
C LYS A 321 -12.27 -20.54 -18.77
N PRO A 322 -12.77 -20.17 -19.95
CA PRO A 322 -12.61 -20.99 -21.17
C PRO A 322 -11.17 -21.32 -21.53
N PHE A 323 -10.24 -20.40 -21.34
CA PHE A 323 -8.81 -20.57 -21.63
C PHE A 323 -7.93 -20.64 -20.38
N SER A 324 -8.56 -20.76 -19.20
CA SER A 324 -7.88 -20.76 -17.91
C SER A 324 -6.99 -19.54 -17.65
N ILE A 325 -7.27 -18.39 -18.25
CA ILE A 325 -6.55 -17.14 -18.09
C ILE A 325 -7.54 -15.96 -17.98
N PHE A 326 -7.09 -14.89 -17.33
CA PHE A 326 -7.79 -13.60 -17.35
C PHE A 326 -7.70 -13.00 -18.76
N ASP A 327 -8.82 -12.53 -19.27
CA ASP A 327 -8.95 -11.92 -20.59
C ASP A 327 -9.19 -10.40 -20.51
N ASP A 328 -9.40 -9.76 -21.66
CA ASP A 328 -9.61 -8.31 -21.73
C ASP A 328 -10.87 -7.85 -20.99
N ASP A 329 -11.90 -8.67 -20.87
CA ASP A 329 -13.14 -8.37 -20.13
C ASP A 329 -12.90 -8.38 -18.61
N ASP A 330 -12.07 -9.30 -18.13
CA ASP A 330 -11.65 -9.33 -16.73
C ASP A 330 -10.87 -8.06 -16.34
N PHE A 331 -9.92 -7.66 -17.19
CA PHE A 331 -9.15 -6.44 -16.95
C PHE A 331 -10.05 -5.21 -17.03
N TYR A 332 -10.99 -5.17 -17.95
CA TYR A 332 -11.98 -4.10 -18.04
C TYR A 332 -12.84 -4.03 -16.76
N THR A 333 -13.30 -5.17 -16.25
CA THR A 333 -14.05 -5.26 -14.99
C THR A 333 -13.24 -4.75 -13.80
N ILE A 334 -11.96 -5.11 -13.70
CA ILE A 334 -11.05 -4.57 -12.67
C ILE A 334 -10.89 -3.06 -12.79
N ASP A 335 -10.81 -2.51 -13.99
CA ASP A 335 -10.68 -1.06 -14.21
C ASP A 335 -11.99 -0.33 -13.88
N GLN A 336 -13.16 -0.91 -14.15
CA GLN A 336 -14.46 -0.38 -13.69
C GLN A 336 -14.53 -0.34 -12.16
N LEU A 337 -14.11 -1.41 -11.47
CA LEU A 337 -14.02 -1.45 -10.02
C LEU A 337 -13.14 -0.32 -9.47
N LYS A 338 -11.92 -0.21 -9.98
CA LYS A 338 -10.98 0.85 -9.53
C LYS A 338 -11.54 2.24 -9.78
N SER A 339 -12.15 2.46 -10.94
CA SER A 339 -12.76 3.73 -11.30
C SER A 339 -13.92 4.09 -10.35
N ALA A 340 -14.79 3.13 -10.02
CA ALA A 340 -15.85 3.34 -9.06
C ALA A 340 -15.33 3.66 -7.65
N LEU A 341 -14.36 2.91 -7.15
CA LEU A 341 -13.77 3.11 -5.83
C LEU A 341 -13.03 4.45 -5.71
N MET A 342 -12.36 4.92 -6.76
CA MET A 342 -11.70 6.23 -6.80
C MET A 342 -12.66 7.41 -6.59
N THR A 343 -13.96 7.23 -6.83
CA THR A 343 -14.97 8.28 -6.62
C THR A 343 -15.41 8.41 -5.16
N MET A 344 -14.91 7.58 -4.24
CA MET A 344 -15.21 7.61 -2.80
C MET A 344 -14.12 8.37 -2.03
N PRO A 345 -14.28 9.68 -1.77
CA PRO A 345 -13.21 10.53 -1.21
C PRO A 345 -12.90 10.27 0.26
N GLU A 346 -13.72 9.51 0.96
CA GLU A 346 -13.57 9.12 2.36
C GLU A 346 -12.61 7.95 2.60
N TYR A 347 -12.26 7.21 1.53
CA TYR A 347 -11.41 6.02 1.59
C TYR A 347 -10.09 6.22 0.83
N ASP A 348 -9.07 5.48 1.27
CA ASP A 348 -7.77 5.33 0.60
C ASP A 348 -7.61 3.85 0.22
N PHE A 349 -7.77 3.55 -1.08
CA PHE A 349 -7.80 2.19 -1.59
C PHE A 349 -6.43 1.68 -2.01
N THR A 350 -6.10 0.47 -1.59
CA THR A 350 -4.94 -0.30 -2.08
C THR A 350 -5.43 -1.64 -2.61
N TYR A 351 -4.70 -2.27 -3.53
CA TYR A 351 -5.14 -3.49 -4.23
C TYR A 351 -4.13 -4.61 -4.04
N LEU A 352 -4.62 -5.82 -3.74
CA LEU A 352 -3.84 -7.04 -3.63
C LEU A 352 -4.42 -8.10 -4.57
N SER A 353 -3.65 -8.48 -5.58
CA SER A 353 -3.99 -9.55 -6.52
C SER A 353 -2.84 -10.54 -6.74
N ASN A 354 -1.71 -10.38 -6.04
CA ASN A 354 -0.61 -11.34 -6.10
C ASN A 354 -0.75 -12.36 -4.97
N HIS A 355 -1.26 -13.53 -5.27
CA HIS A 355 -1.52 -14.57 -4.27
C HIS A 355 -0.26 -15.23 -3.72
N ASP A 356 0.90 -15.12 -4.40
CA ASP A 356 2.18 -15.64 -3.89
C ASP A 356 2.67 -14.85 -2.68
N THR A 357 2.31 -13.56 -2.60
CA THR A 357 2.70 -12.69 -1.49
C THR A 357 1.58 -12.44 -0.48
N LEU A 358 0.36 -12.88 -0.74
CA LEU A 358 -0.85 -12.51 -0.01
C LEU A 358 -0.74 -12.74 1.50
N VAL A 359 -0.22 -13.89 1.94
CA VAL A 359 -0.01 -14.20 3.36
C VAL A 359 0.95 -13.22 4.03
N THR A 360 2.03 -12.86 3.32
CA THR A 360 3.01 -11.88 3.82
C THR A 360 2.42 -10.47 3.86
N ASP A 361 1.59 -10.12 2.90
CA ASP A 361 0.94 -8.82 2.82
C ASP A 361 -0.14 -8.68 3.91
N PHE A 362 -0.91 -9.72 4.21
CA PHE A 362 -1.83 -9.74 5.36
C PHE A 362 -1.09 -9.52 6.67
N ARG A 363 0.06 -10.17 6.88
CA ARG A 363 0.88 -9.92 8.07
C ARG A 363 1.31 -8.47 8.21
N LYS A 364 1.58 -7.76 7.10
CA LYS A 364 1.91 -6.33 7.10
C LYS A 364 0.70 -5.44 7.38
N LEU A 365 -0.51 -5.88 7.03
CA LEU A 365 -1.77 -5.16 7.23
C LEU A 365 -2.30 -5.27 8.66
N THR A 366 -1.89 -6.29 9.43
CA THR A 366 -2.31 -6.49 10.82
C THR A 366 -2.18 -5.21 11.64
N GLY A 367 -3.27 -4.76 12.25
CA GLY A 367 -3.34 -3.53 13.05
C GLY A 367 -3.16 -2.21 12.27
N LYS A 368 -3.17 -2.23 10.94
CA LYS A 368 -2.97 -1.05 10.07
C LYS A 368 -4.10 -0.80 9.07
N ALA A 369 -4.72 -1.86 8.57
CA ALA A 369 -5.86 -1.76 7.69
C ALA A 369 -7.10 -1.36 8.51
N HIS A 370 -7.90 -0.44 7.97
CA HIS A 370 -9.22 -0.15 8.51
C HIS A 370 -10.18 -1.30 8.15
N LEU A 371 -10.12 -1.74 6.89
CA LEU A 371 -10.97 -2.80 6.35
C LEU A 371 -10.28 -3.45 5.14
N VAL A 372 -10.50 -4.75 4.96
CA VAL A 372 -10.22 -5.47 3.71
C VAL A 372 -11.54 -5.70 2.98
N MET A 373 -11.65 -5.19 1.74
CA MET A 373 -12.76 -5.51 0.85
C MET A 373 -12.41 -6.81 0.12
N ASN A 374 -13.01 -7.92 0.56
CA ASN A 374 -12.78 -9.24 -0.01
C ASN A 374 -13.71 -9.47 -1.20
N LEU A 375 -13.17 -9.38 -2.40
CA LEU A 375 -13.85 -9.64 -3.68
C LEU A 375 -13.25 -10.85 -4.40
N CYS A 376 -12.53 -11.72 -3.67
CA CYS A 376 -11.82 -12.87 -4.24
C CYS A 376 -12.78 -14.07 -4.35
N ASP A 377 -13.75 -13.97 -5.25
CA ASP A 377 -14.69 -15.04 -5.60
C ASP A 377 -14.05 -16.16 -6.45
N GLU A 378 -12.91 -15.88 -7.09
CA GLU A 378 -12.10 -16.91 -7.76
C GLU A 378 -11.40 -17.86 -6.76
N GLY A 379 -11.29 -17.46 -5.49
CA GLY A 379 -10.59 -18.20 -4.45
C GLY A 379 -9.07 -18.02 -4.43
N PHE A 380 -8.43 -18.47 -3.35
CA PHE A 380 -6.97 -18.37 -3.22
C PHE A 380 -6.26 -19.17 -4.32
N ASN A 381 -5.37 -18.51 -5.05
CA ASN A 381 -4.71 -19.01 -6.26
C ASN A 381 -5.68 -19.34 -7.42
N ASN A 382 -6.81 -18.65 -7.50
CA ASN A 382 -7.89 -18.90 -8.45
C ASN A 382 -8.41 -20.34 -8.42
N ASP A 383 -8.38 -20.96 -7.24
CA ASP A 383 -8.97 -22.27 -6.99
C ASP A 383 -10.30 -22.07 -6.23
N PRO A 384 -11.47 -22.25 -6.87
CA PRO A 384 -12.77 -22.00 -6.23
C PRO A 384 -12.97 -22.78 -4.93
N ARG A 385 -12.33 -23.95 -4.78
CA ARG A 385 -12.37 -24.73 -3.54
C ARG A 385 -11.63 -24.06 -2.38
N LYS A 386 -10.86 -23.03 -2.68
CA LYS A 386 -10.07 -22.25 -1.71
C LYS A 386 -10.62 -20.82 -1.50
N GLU A 387 -11.82 -20.54 -1.94
CA GLU A 387 -12.48 -19.26 -1.68
C GLU A 387 -12.53 -18.97 -0.18
N LEU A 388 -12.93 -19.95 0.62
CA LEU A 388 -12.98 -19.86 2.08
C LEU A 388 -11.63 -19.60 2.76
N HIS A 389 -10.52 -19.84 2.09
CA HIS A 389 -9.18 -19.66 2.68
C HIS A 389 -8.81 -18.18 2.84
N VAL A 390 -9.30 -17.29 1.99
CA VAL A 390 -9.02 -15.84 2.09
C VAL A 390 -9.62 -15.27 3.38
N PRO A 391 -10.93 -15.41 3.67
CA PRO A 391 -11.49 -14.96 4.95
C PRO A 391 -10.92 -15.71 6.16
N ALA A 392 -10.57 -16.99 6.04
CA ALA A 392 -9.90 -17.72 7.13
C ALA A 392 -8.55 -17.12 7.49
N LEU A 393 -7.75 -16.70 6.50
CA LEU A 393 -6.48 -16.00 6.75
C LEU A 393 -6.72 -14.62 7.38
N LEU A 394 -7.74 -13.88 6.95
CA LEU A 394 -8.08 -12.59 7.52
C LEU A 394 -8.50 -12.73 8.99
N ASP A 395 -9.29 -13.75 9.32
CA ASP A 395 -9.66 -14.09 10.70
C ASP A 395 -8.42 -14.43 11.55
N ILE A 396 -7.49 -15.27 11.05
CA ILE A 396 -6.24 -15.63 11.74
C ILE A 396 -5.39 -14.41 12.05
N PHE A 397 -5.32 -13.43 11.13
CA PHE A 397 -4.56 -12.19 11.33
C PHE A 397 -5.35 -11.12 12.08
N GLY A 398 -6.62 -11.35 12.44
CA GLY A 398 -7.48 -10.37 13.10
C GLY A 398 -7.70 -9.11 12.26
N ILE A 399 -7.81 -9.25 10.94
CA ILE A 399 -8.01 -8.15 10.01
C ILE A 399 -9.51 -8.05 9.70
N PRO A 400 -10.16 -6.89 9.91
CA PRO A 400 -11.55 -6.69 9.53
C PRO A 400 -11.76 -6.78 8.02
N TYR A 401 -12.85 -7.42 7.56
CA TYR A 401 -13.10 -7.60 6.13
C TYR A 401 -14.60 -7.58 5.79
N THR A 402 -14.92 -7.36 4.51
CA THR A 402 -16.29 -7.46 3.96
C THR A 402 -16.63 -8.90 3.60
N GLY A 403 -17.90 -9.23 3.70
CA GLY A 403 -18.45 -10.52 3.28
C GLY A 403 -18.39 -11.60 4.35
N SER A 404 -18.86 -12.77 3.96
CA SER A 404 -19.09 -13.91 4.85
C SER A 404 -17.79 -14.55 5.34
N ALA A 405 -17.85 -15.17 6.53
CA ALA A 405 -16.75 -15.92 7.09
C ALA A 405 -16.54 -17.25 6.36
N SER A 406 -15.34 -17.83 6.53
CA SER A 406 -14.95 -19.08 5.89
C SER A 406 -15.93 -20.22 6.12
N GLN A 407 -16.56 -20.29 7.29
CA GLN A 407 -17.54 -21.32 7.62
C GLN A 407 -18.82 -21.18 6.78
N CYS A 408 -19.33 -19.96 6.60
CA CYS A 408 -20.49 -19.71 5.74
C CYS A 408 -20.21 -20.09 4.28
N LEU A 409 -19.03 -19.69 3.75
CA LEU A 409 -18.59 -20.08 2.41
C LEU A 409 -18.52 -21.61 2.26
N ALA A 410 -17.95 -22.31 3.25
CA ALA A 410 -17.88 -23.78 3.23
C ALA A 410 -19.26 -24.45 3.19
N PHE A 411 -20.23 -23.94 3.96
CA PHE A 411 -21.60 -24.47 3.94
C PHE A 411 -22.29 -24.22 2.60
N CYS A 412 -22.15 -23.01 2.06
CA CYS A 412 -22.83 -22.62 0.82
C CYS A 412 -22.22 -23.27 -0.43
N TYR A 413 -20.94 -23.65 -0.37
CA TYR A 413 -20.26 -24.36 -1.45
C TYR A 413 -20.84 -25.78 -1.69
N ASP A 414 -21.47 -26.40 -0.68
CA ASP A 414 -22.17 -27.68 -0.77
C ASP A 414 -23.68 -27.46 -0.91
N LYS A 415 -24.19 -27.68 -2.14
CA LYS A 415 -25.62 -27.47 -2.47
C LYS A 415 -26.55 -28.38 -1.66
N SER A 416 -26.12 -29.61 -1.36
CA SER A 416 -26.90 -30.56 -0.56
C SER A 416 -27.04 -30.15 0.89
N LEU A 417 -26.02 -29.55 1.50
CA LEU A 417 -26.05 -29.01 2.86
C LEU A 417 -27.00 -27.82 2.96
N VAL A 418 -26.91 -26.84 2.04
CA VAL A 418 -27.82 -25.69 2.02
C VAL A 418 -29.27 -26.14 1.87
N ARG A 419 -29.53 -27.10 0.95
CA ARG A 419 -30.87 -27.72 0.81
C ARG A 419 -31.34 -28.38 2.08
N GLY A 420 -30.49 -29.12 2.77
CA GLY A 420 -30.79 -29.78 4.05
C GLY A 420 -31.22 -28.76 5.10
N ILE A 421 -30.46 -27.67 5.25
CA ILE A 421 -30.78 -26.57 6.17
C ILE A 421 -32.10 -25.89 5.79
N ALA A 422 -32.28 -25.54 4.52
CA ALA A 422 -33.50 -24.92 4.02
C ALA A 422 -34.74 -25.81 4.30
N LYS A 423 -34.64 -27.11 4.05
CA LYS A 423 -35.71 -28.09 4.28
C LYS A 423 -36.07 -28.20 5.76
N GLU A 424 -35.08 -28.23 6.66
CA GLU A 424 -35.29 -28.22 8.11
C GLU A 424 -36.02 -26.93 8.56
N MET A 425 -35.70 -25.79 7.93
CA MET A 425 -36.35 -24.51 8.17
C MET A 425 -37.72 -24.37 7.48
N LYS A 426 -38.22 -25.44 6.84
CA LYS A 426 -39.46 -25.45 6.04
C LYS A 426 -39.49 -24.47 4.87
N ILE A 427 -38.32 -24.19 4.32
CA ILE A 427 -38.14 -23.40 3.10
C ILE A 427 -38.22 -24.37 1.91
N PRO A 428 -39.09 -24.09 0.92
CA PRO A 428 -39.29 -25.01 -0.21
C PRO A 428 -38.02 -25.12 -1.06
N VAL A 429 -37.64 -26.36 -1.35
CA VAL A 429 -36.54 -26.72 -2.27
C VAL A 429 -37.04 -27.74 -3.30
N PRO A 430 -36.39 -27.90 -4.46
CA PRO A 430 -36.75 -28.96 -5.41
C PRO A 430 -36.64 -30.35 -4.78
N SER A 431 -37.40 -31.34 -5.23
CA SER A 431 -37.09 -32.73 -4.92
C SER A 431 -35.73 -33.09 -5.46
N ALA A 432 -34.92 -33.78 -4.69
CA ALA A 432 -33.57 -34.12 -5.14
C ALA A 432 -33.12 -35.50 -4.68
N PHE A 433 -32.17 -36.05 -5.40
CA PHE A 433 -31.49 -37.28 -5.12
C PHE A 433 -29.98 -37.03 -5.18
N PHE A 434 -29.26 -37.51 -4.18
CA PHE A 434 -27.84 -37.39 -4.06
C PHE A 434 -27.18 -38.70 -4.51
N ILE A 435 -26.24 -38.62 -5.45
CA ILE A 435 -25.52 -39.78 -6.00
C ILE A 435 -24.11 -39.74 -5.47
N GLU A 436 -23.76 -40.74 -4.66
CA GLU A 436 -22.40 -40.92 -4.18
C GLU A 436 -21.46 -41.36 -5.32
N PRO A 437 -20.13 -41.15 -5.20
CA PRO A 437 -19.18 -41.56 -6.19
C PRO A 437 -19.27 -43.04 -6.60
N ASP A 438 -19.52 -43.92 -5.63
CA ASP A 438 -19.55 -45.37 -5.80
C ASP A 438 -20.94 -45.92 -6.20
N ASP A 439 -21.96 -45.07 -6.24
CA ASP A 439 -23.30 -45.49 -6.64
C ASP A 439 -23.33 -45.84 -8.12
N THR A 440 -23.54 -47.14 -8.42
CA THR A 440 -23.64 -47.67 -9.79
C THR A 440 -25.08 -47.94 -10.22
N THR A 441 -26.01 -48.02 -9.23
CA THR A 441 -27.45 -48.25 -9.48
C THR A 441 -28.26 -47.36 -8.59
N PHE A 442 -29.22 -46.64 -9.15
CA PHE A 442 -30.12 -45.79 -8.40
C PHE A 442 -31.49 -45.67 -9.06
N ASN A 443 -32.51 -45.41 -8.23
CA ASN A 443 -33.85 -45.10 -8.69
C ASN A 443 -34.24 -43.72 -8.20
N LEU A 444 -34.62 -42.84 -9.10
CA LEU A 444 -35.09 -41.50 -8.70
C LEU A 444 -36.46 -41.59 -8.00
N PRO A 445 -36.62 -40.91 -6.85
CA PRO A 445 -37.90 -40.90 -6.12
C PRO A 445 -38.92 -39.89 -6.68
N PHE A 446 -38.67 -39.31 -7.88
CA PHE A 446 -39.51 -38.32 -8.56
C PHE A 446 -39.41 -38.46 -10.07
N ALA A 447 -40.40 -37.86 -10.77
CA ALA A 447 -40.52 -37.98 -12.23
C ALA A 447 -39.57 -37.03 -13.00
N PHE A 448 -39.34 -37.38 -14.28
CA PHE A 448 -38.71 -36.49 -15.26
C PHE A 448 -39.63 -35.29 -15.62
N PRO A 449 -39.06 -34.16 -16.11
CA PRO A 449 -37.64 -33.94 -16.34
C PRO A 449 -36.84 -33.65 -15.04
N VAL A 450 -35.55 -33.94 -15.08
CA VAL A 450 -34.61 -33.68 -14.01
C VAL A 450 -33.41 -32.90 -14.51
N ILE A 451 -32.72 -32.21 -13.58
CA ILE A 451 -31.44 -31.55 -13.86
C ILE A 451 -30.33 -32.18 -13.04
N VAL A 452 -29.21 -32.45 -13.68
CA VAL A 452 -28.01 -33.01 -13.07
C VAL A 452 -27.00 -31.90 -12.84
N LYS A 453 -26.52 -31.79 -11.60
CA LYS A 453 -25.59 -30.71 -11.17
C LYS A 453 -24.42 -31.30 -10.38
N PRO A 454 -23.24 -30.70 -10.46
CA PRO A 454 -22.23 -30.92 -9.43
C PRO A 454 -22.79 -30.53 -8.06
N ASN A 455 -22.52 -31.32 -7.03
CA ASN A 455 -22.93 -30.95 -5.66
C ASN A 455 -22.14 -29.76 -5.14
N PHE A 456 -20.86 -29.67 -5.52
CA PHE A 456 -19.94 -28.60 -5.16
C PHE A 456 -19.68 -27.67 -6.35
N GLY A 457 -19.45 -26.37 -6.08
CA GLY A 457 -19.00 -25.41 -7.07
C GLY A 457 -20.00 -24.28 -7.34
N ASP A 458 -19.45 -23.24 -7.94
CA ASP A 458 -20.11 -21.99 -8.30
C ASP A 458 -20.10 -21.76 -9.81
N SER A 459 -20.58 -20.59 -10.26
CA SER A 459 -20.54 -20.10 -11.64
C SER A 459 -21.20 -21.00 -12.67
N SER A 460 -22.15 -21.85 -12.25
CA SER A 460 -22.83 -22.83 -13.10
C SER A 460 -21.85 -23.82 -13.80
N PHE A 461 -20.64 -23.99 -13.27
CA PHE A 461 -19.65 -24.88 -13.86
C PHE A 461 -20.16 -26.32 -13.97
N GLY A 462 -20.08 -26.90 -15.16
CA GLY A 462 -20.59 -28.24 -15.45
C GLY A 462 -22.10 -28.28 -15.74
N ILE A 463 -22.82 -27.15 -15.70
CA ILE A 463 -24.26 -27.08 -16.05
C ILE A 463 -24.43 -26.46 -17.45
N ASN A 464 -25.09 -27.17 -18.34
CA ASN A 464 -25.41 -26.73 -19.69
C ASN A 464 -26.76 -27.31 -20.13
N GLN A 465 -27.15 -27.14 -21.41
CA GLN A 465 -28.40 -27.68 -21.97
C GLN A 465 -28.54 -29.20 -21.79
N HIS A 466 -27.44 -29.97 -21.81
CA HIS A 466 -27.43 -31.44 -21.65
C HIS A 466 -27.53 -31.89 -20.19
N SER A 467 -27.49 -30.97 -19.25
CA SER A 467 -27.72 -31.28 -17.85
C SER A 467 -29.18 -31.53 -17.52
N VAL A 468 -30.11 -31.17 -18.42
CA VAL A 468 -31.54 -31.49 -18.28
C VAL A 468 -31.86 -32.78 -18.98
N ALA A 469 -32.35 -33.77 -18.22
CA ALA A 469 -32.70 -35.09 -18.73
C ALA A 469 -34.21 -35.32 -18.68
N HIS A 470 -34.75 -35.89 -19.73
CA HIS A 470 -36.17 -36.28 -19.90
C HIS A 470 -36.35 -37.81 -19.87
N THR A 471 -35.24 -38.56 -19.95
CA THR A 471 -35.20 -40.03 -19.95
C THR A 471 -34.07 -40.52 -19.07
N HIS A 472 -34.09 -41.83 -18.73
CA HIS A 472 -33.00 -42.44 -17.96
C HIS A 472 -31.68 -42.46 -18.77
N GLU A 473 -31.74 -42.60 -20.08
CA GLU A 473 -30.56 -42.57 -20.95
C GLU A 473 -29.89 -41.18 -20.86
N GLN A 474 -30.66 -40.11 -21.08
CA GLN A 474 -30.15 -38.73 -20.93
C GLN A 474 -29.62 -38.44 -19.53
N LEU A 475 -30.23 -39.01 -18.50
CA LEU A 475 -29.73 -38.90 -17.12
C LEU A 475 -28.34 -39.49 -16.96
N ILE A 476 -28.11 -40.69 -17.52
CA ILE A 476 -26.80 -41.36 -17.46
C ILE A 476 -25.77 -40.57 -18.24
N ASP A 477 -26.13 -40.05 -19.44
CA ASP A 477 -25.26 -39.20 -20.23
C ASP A 477 -24.86 -37.92 -19.48
N ALA A 478 -25.81 -37.25 -18.86
CA ALA A 478 -25.55 -36.05 -18.04
C ALA A 478 -24.65 -36.33 -16.84
N ILE A 479 -24.85 -37.45 -16.14
CA ILE A 479 -23.99 -37.88 -15.03
C ILE A 479 -22.58 -38.16 -15.55
N THR A 480 -22.45 -38.89 -16.63
CA THR A 480 -21.16 -39.24 -17.25
C THR A 480 -20.39 -37.98 -17.65
N MET A 481 -21.06 -37.04 -18.33
CA MET A 481 -20.47 -35.75 -18.72
C MET A 481 -19.90 -34.99 -17.54
N ILE A 482 -20.63 -34.90 -16.41
CA ILE A 482 -20.17 -34.24 -15.21
C ILE A 482 -18.97 -34.97 -14.58
N ARG A 483 -19.03 -36.30 -14.51
CA ARG A 483 -17.94 -37.14 -13.95
C ARG A 483 -16.67 -37.05 -14.76
N GLU A 484 -16.75 -37.07 -16.10
CA GLU A 484 -15.61 -36.87 -16.99
C GLU A 484 -14.94 -35.50 -16.79
N LYS A 485 -15.74 -34.47 -16.55
CA LYS A 485 -15.24 -33.11 -16.39
C LYS A 485 -14.69 -32.79 -14.96
N LEU A 486 -15.30 -33.36 -13.93
CA LEU A 486 -15.03 -33.02 -12.53
C LEU A 486 -14.34 -34.11 -11.72
N GLY A 487 -14.28 -35.32 -12.27
CA GLY A 487 -13.77 -36.53 -11.61
C GLY A 487 -14.87 -37.42 -11.10
N TYR A 488 -14.59 -38.73 -11.10
CA TYR A 488 -15.51 -39.76 -10.63
C TYR A 488 -15.60 -39.87 -9.13
N ASP A 489 -14.71 -39.20 -8.39
CA ASP A 489 -14.65 -39.14 -6.95
C ASP A 489 -15.57 -38.06 -6.33
N LYS A 490 -16.38 -37.40 -7.16
CA LYS A 490 -17.26 -36.31 -6.70
C LYS A 490 -18.73 -36.74 -6.71
N PRO A 491 -19.50 -36.40 -5.66
CA PRO A 491 -20.93 -36.65 -5.64
C PRO A 491 -21.66 -35.71 -6.60
N ILE A 492 -22.81 -36.19 -7.06
CA ILE A 492 -23.68 -35.49 -8.01
C ILE A 492 -25.05 -35.27 -7.36
N LEU A 493 -25.64 -34.12 -7.63
CA LEU A 493 -26.99 -33.80 -7.22
C LEU A 493 -27.93 -33.84 -8.43
N VAL A 494 -28.96 -34.68 -8.36
CA VAL A 494 -30.04 -34.73 -9.35
C VAL A 494 -31.28 -34.09 -8.73
N GLU A 495 -31.84 -33.09 -9.37
CA GLU A 495 -33.01 -32.38 -8.90
C GLU A 495 -34.17 -32.45 -9.89
N ALA A 496 -35.41 -32.40 -9.42
CA ALA A 496 -36.55 -32.19 -10.27
C ALA A 496 -36.38 -30.87 -11.02
N PHE A 497 -36.46 -30.90 -12.37
CA PHE A 497 -36.32 -29.71 -13.19
C PHE A 497 -37.57 -28.84 -13.10
N LEU A 498 -37.41 -27.63 -12.61
CA LEU A 498 -38.51 -26.66 -12.49
C LEU A 498 -38.65 -25.88 -13.78
N THR A 499 -39.91 -25.65 -14.21
CA THR A 499 -40.20 -25.06 -15.52
C THR A 499 -40.58 -23.58 -15.48
N GLY A 500 -40.78 -23.01 -14.29
CA GLY A 500 -41.08 -21.59 -14.11
C GLY A 500 -39.85 -20.68 -14.22
N SER A 501 -40.04 -19.40 -13.89
CA SER A 501 -38.99 -18.37 -13.97
C SER A 501 -37.85 -18.61 -13.01
N ASP A 502 -36.63 -18.38 -13.48
CA ASP A 502 -35.43 -18.25 -12.64
C ASP A 502 -35.43 -16.85 -12.02
N LEU A 503 -35.23 -16.79 -10.71
CA LEU A 503 -35.26 -15.57 -9.92
C LEU A 503 -33.99 -15.43 -9.11
N SER A 504 -33.50 -14.18 -9.00
CA SER A 504 -32.39 -13.87 -8.09
C SER A 504 -32.76 -12.72 -7.15
N VAL A 505 -32.34 -12.85 -5.89
CA VAL A 505 -32.58 -11.87 -4.82
C VAL A 505 -31.25 -11.45 -4.22
N GLY A 506 -30.92 -10.18 -4.31
CA GLY A 506 -29.75 -9.58 -3.67
C GLY A 506 -30.11 -8.98 -2.32
N VAL A 507 -29.24 -9.15 -1.34
CA VAL A 507 -29.36 -8.54 -0.01
C VAL A 507 -28.04 -7.87 0.34
N ILE A 508 -28.09 -6.60 0.77
CA ILE A 508 -26.94 -5.87 1.32
C ILE A 508 -27.31 -5.42 2.73
N GLY A 509 -26.41 -5.61 3.70
CA GLY A 509 -26.62 -5.28 5.11
C GLY A 509 -26.43 -6.47 6.04
N ASN A 510 -26.81 -6.29 7.30
CA ASN A 510 -26.64 -7.31 8.37
C ASN A 510 -27.88 -7.33 9.29
N PRO A 511 -28.13 -8.47 9.99
CA PRO A 511 -29.12 -8.52 11.06
C PRO A 511 -28.83 -7.43 12.10
N PHE A 512 -29.90 -6.84 12.64
CA PHE A 512 -29.85 -5.80 13.68
C PHE A 512 -29.27 -4.44 13.25
N THR A 513 -28.93 -4.27 11.97
CA THR A 513 -28.61 -2.96 11.37
C THR A 513 -29.70 -2.56 10.37
N THR A 514 -29.34 -2.41 9.12
CA THR A 514 -30.28 -2.13 8.01
C THR A 514 -30.05 -3.18 6.94
N TYR A 515 -31.07 -3.97 6.64
CA TYR A 515 -31.09 -4.76 5.41
C TYR A 515 -31.63 -3.94 4.26
N MET A 516 -30.97 -4.04 3.13
CA MET A 516 -31.46 -3.61 1.85
C MET A 516 -31.70 -4.85 1.00
N VAL A 517 -32.95 -5.22 0.81
CA VAL A 517 -33.33 -6.25 -0.17
C VAL A 517 -33.50 -5.56 -1.51
N LEU A 518 -32.67 -5.95 -2.47
CA LEU A 518 -32.70 -5.39 -3.82
C LEU A 518 -33.92 -5.93 -4.60
N PRO A 519 -34.42 -5.22 -5.64
CA PRO A 519 -35.46 -5.71 -6.49
C PRO A 519 -35.19 -7.09 -7.04
N ILE A 520 -36.14 -8.00 -6.91
CA ILE A 520 -36.03 -9.37 -7.44
C ILE A 520 -35.94 -9.28 -8.97
N ILE A 521 -34.98 -9.99 -9.56
CA ILE A 521 -34.87 -10.11 -11.02
C ILE A 521 -35.27 -11.50 -11.47
N GLU A 522 -35.76 -11.60 -12.71
CA GLU A 522 -35.96 -12.87 -13.42
C GLU A 522 -35.14 -12.91 -14.69
N GLU A 523 -34.79 -14.13 -15.11
CA GLU A 523 -34.10 -14.36 -16.36
C GLU A 523 -35.10 -14.46 -17.50
N ASP A 524 -34.97 -13.55 -18.48
CA ASP A 524 -35.82 -13.54 -19.68
C ASP A 524 -35.25 -14.46 -20.76
N TYR A 525 -35.94 -15.56 -21.02
CA TYR A 525 -35.59 -16.55 -22.03
C TYR A 525 -36.29 -16.31 -23.37
N SER A 526 -36.91 -15.15 -23.60
CA SER A 526 -37.71 -14.88 -24.82
C SER A 526 -36.93 -15.01 -26.14
N GLU A 527 -35.60 -14.74 -26.10
CA GLU A 527 -34.71 -14.86 -27.24
C GLU A 527 -34.05 -16.27 -27.37
N VAL A 528 -34.28 -17.16 -26.39
CA VAL A 528 -33.77 -18.53 -26.44
C VAL A 528 -34.77 -19.42 -27.22
N PRO A 529 -34.33 -20.23 -28.20
CA PRO A 529 -35.17 -21.14 -28.96
C PRO A 529 -36.04 -22.04 -28.06
N SER A 530 -37.32 -22.17 -28.37
CA SER A 530 -38.33 -22.87 -27.52
C SER A 530 -38.08 -24.38 -27.38
N ASN A 531 -37.27 -24.96 -28.25
CA ASN A 531 -36.86 -26.38 -28.21
C ASN A 531 -35.70 -26.63 -27.24
N LEU A 532 -35.09 -25.57 -26.70
CA LEU A 532 -34.02 -25.67 -25.72
C LEU A 532 -34.56 -25.55 -24.29
N PRO A 533 -34.00 -26.28 -23.33
CA PRO A 533 -34.41 -26.15 -21.92
C PRO A 533 -34.04 -24.75 -21.39
N ARG A 534 -34.91 -24.17 -20.57
CA ARG A 534 -34.65 -22.87 -19.92
C ARG A 534 -33.67 -23.07 -18.77
N VAL A 535 -32.37 -22.94 -19.04
CA VAL A 535 -31.27 -23.10 -18.06
C VAL A 535 -30.28 -21.96 -18.22
N CYS A 536 -30.08 -21.17 -17.19
CA CYS A 536 -28.98 -20.19 -17.11
C CYS A 536 -27.69 -20.88 -16.64
N GLY A 537 -27.08 -21.64 -17.56
CA GLY A 537 -25.90 -22.43 -17.30
C GLY A 537 -24.59 -21.72 -17.67
N TYR A 538 -23.52 -22.50 -17.76
CA TYR A 538 -22.19 -22.04 -18.16
C TYR A 538 -22.20 -21.30 -19.51
N GLU A 539 -22.99 -21.80 -20.47
CA GLU A 539 -23.09 -21.24 -21.83
C GLU A 539 -23.62 -19.79 -21.84
N ALA A 540 -24.52 -19.45 -20.90
CA ALA A 540 -25.09 -18.11 -20.79
C ALA A 540 -24.08 -17.06 -20.32
N LYS A 541 -23.00 -17.49 -19.66
CA LYS A 541 -22.00 -16.61 -19.04
C LYS A 541 -20.71 -16.50 -19.87
N TRP A 542 -20.32 -17.60 -20.55
CA TRP A 542 -18.97 -17.73 -21.09
C TRP A 542 -18.89 -18.01 -22.58
N ILE A 543 -20.02 -18.25 -23.28
CA ILE A 543 -20.01 -18.63 -24.69
C ILE A 543 -20.85 -17.65 -25.51
N PRO A 544 -20.27 -16.59 -26.10
CA PRO A 544 -20.99 -15.56 -26.85
C PRO A 544 -21.80 -16.10 -28.03
N GLU A 545 -21.37 -17.21 -28.64
CA GLU A 545 -22.04 -17.86 -29.76
C GLU A 545 -23.25 -18.69 -29.33
N SER A 546 -23.40 -18.97 -28.03
CA SER A 546 -24.53 -19.74 -27.53
C SER A 546 -25.83 -18.95 -27.60
N PRO A 547 -26.98 -19.60 -27.96
CA PRO A 547 -28.28 -18.98 -27.84
C PRO A 547 -28.60 -18.46 -26.42
N TYR A 548 -28.00 -19.05 -25.41
CA TYR A 548 -28.19 -18.68 -24.01
C TYR A 548 -27.48 -17.37 -23.61
N PHE A 549 -26.51 -16.91 -24.39
CA PHE A 549 -25.86 -15.62 -24.15
C PHE A 549 -26.82 -14.43 -24.34
N LYS A 550 -27.99 -14.67 -24.97
CA LYS A 550 -29.04 -13.67 -25.16
C LYS A 550 -29.97 -13.51 -23.95
N ILE A 551 -29.84 -14.33 -22.92
CA ILE A 551 -30.63 -14.22 -21.70
C ILE A 551 -30.38 -12.84 -21.06
N LYS A 552 -31.44 -12.17 -20.65
CA LYS A 552 -31.41 -10.87 -20.03
C LYS A 552 -32.03 -10.93 -18.65
N SER A 553 -31.38 -10.35 -17.66
CA SER A 553 -31.99 -10.16 -16.33
C SER A 553 -32.93 -8.95 -16.38
N VAL A 554 -34.18 -9.12 -16.00
CA VAL A 554 -35.21 -8.08 -15.95
C VAL A 554 -35.89 -8.05 -14.57
N PRO A 555 -36.54 -6.95 -14.16
CA PRO A 555 -37.32 -6.94 -12.92
C PRO A 555 -38.41 -8.01 -12.95
N ALA A 556 -38.47 -8.85 -11.91
CA ALA A 556 -39.40 -9.96 -11.85
C ALA A 556 -40.86 -9.48 -11.71
N LYS A 557 -41.77 -10.17 -12.36
CA LYS A 557 -43.23 -9.90 -12.28
C LYS A 557 -43.88 -10.89 -11.33
N LEU A 558 -43.81 -10.64 -10.04
CA LEU A 558 -44.32 -11.49 -8.97
C LEU A 558 -45.56 -10.87 -8.30
N SER A 559 -46.38 -11.73 -7.67
CA SER A 559 -47.39 -11.24 -6.73
C SER A 559 -46.71 -10.75 -5.46
N GLU A 560 -47.27 -9.73 -4.81
CA GLU A 560 -46.77 -9.21 -3.51
C GLU A 560 -46.60 -10.32 -2.46
N ALA A 561 -47.52 -11.30 -2.45
CA ALA A 561 -47.43 -12.44 -1.54
C ALA A 561 -46.23 -13.34 -1.83
N THR A 562 -45.89 -13.57 -3.12
CA THR A 562 -44.73 -14.37 -3.55
C THR A 562 -43.44 -13.66 -3.23
N GLU A 563 -43.34 -12.37 -3.54
CA GLU A 563 -42.18 -11.53 -3.27
C GLU A 563 -41.89 -11.48 -1.76
N LYS A 564 -42.91 -11.21 -0.95
CA LYS A 564 -42.79 -11.21 0.51
C LYS A 564 -42.35 -12.56 1.05
N PHE A 565 -42.91 -13.67 0.56
CA PHE A 565 -42.53 -15.03 1.00
C PHE A 565 -41.05 -15.31 0.68
N ILE A 566 -40.60 -15.01 -0.55
CA ILE A 566 -39.23 -15.21 -0.95
C ILE A 566 -38.28 -14.39 -0.05
N THR A 567 -38.59 -13.11 0.15
CA THR A 567 -37.80 -12.20 0.98
C THR A 567 -37.67 -12.69 2.42
N GLU A 568 -38.77 -13.11 3.04
CA GLU A 568 -38.77 -13.65 4.41
C GLU A 568 -37.92 -14.93 4.53
N CYS A 569 -37.97 -15.79 3.50
CA CYS A 569 -37.14 -17.00 3.45
C CYS A 569 -35.65 -16.64 3.28
N CYS A 570 -35.31 -15.68 2.43
CA CYS A 570 -33.96 -15.18 2.26
C CYS A 570 -33.38 -14.65 3.58
N MET A 571 -34.16 -13.84 4.31
CA MET A 571 -33.71 -13.28 5.59
C MET A 571 -33.47 -14.35 6.65
N LYS A 572 -34.35 -15.36 6.75
CA LYS A 572 -34.17 -16.49 7.66
C LYS A 572 -32.87 -17.28 7.34
N LEU A 573 -32.59 -17.51 6.06
CA LEU A 573 -31.37 -18.19 5.63
C LEU A 573 -30.14 -17.34 5.83
N PHE A 574 -30.22 -16.03 5.59
CA PHE A 574 -29.13 -15.09 5.82
C PHE A 574 -28.63 -15.18 7.29
N GLU A 575 -29.57 -15.14 8.23
CA GLU A 575 -29.25 -15.27 9.67
C GLU A 575 -28.75 -16.68 10.02
N ARG A 576 -29.41 -17.73 9.54
CA ARG A 576 -29.11 -19.13 9.90
C ARG A 576 -27.75 -19.58 9.39
N LEU A 577 -27.33 -19.11 8.21
CA LEU A 577 -26.05 -19.41 7.59
C LEU A 577 -24.94 -18.46 8.02
N GLU A 578 -25.25 -17.48 8.88
CA GLU A 578 -24.32 -16.45 9.35
C GLU A 578 -23.69 -15.66 8.18
N VAL A 579 -24.52 -15.39 7.17
CA VAL A 579 -24.14 -14.54 6.04
C VAL A 579 -23.84 -13.12 6.55
N ARG A 580 -22.90 -12.43 5.91
CA ARG A 580 -22.47 -11.09 6.32
C ARG A 580 -22.42 -10.16 5.10
N ASP A 581 -22.84 -8.93 5.33
CA ASP A 581 -22.69 -7.75 4.49
C ASP A 581 -23.40 -7.80 3.16
N TYR A 582 -23.36 -8.90 2.41
CA TYR A 582 -24.10 -9.04 1.14
C TYR A 582 -24.23 -10.52 0.74
N CYS A 583 -25.26 -10.81 -0.07
CA CYS A 583 -25.56 -12.17 -0.54
C CYS A 583 -26.48 -12.13 -1.75
N ARG A 584 -26.46 -13.19 -2.56
CA ARG A 584 -27.47 -13.49 -3.58
C ARG A 584 -28.09 -14.84 -3.32
N PHE A 585 -29.43 -14.90 -3.40
CA PHE A 585 -30.22 -16.12 -3.31
C PHE A 585 -30.83 -16.41 -4.67
N ASP A 586 -30.64 -17.61 -5.18
CA ASP A 586 -31.18 -18.02 -6.47
C ASP A 586 -32.36 -18.97 -6.25
N TRP A 587 -33.46 -18.61 -6.88
CA TRP A 587 -34.76 -19.28 -6.77
C TRP A 587 -35.27 -19.69 -8.14
N ARG A 588 -36.21 -20.62 -8.17
CA ARG A 588 -36.95 -20.95 -9.38
C ARG A 588 -38.40 -21.28 -9.05
N LEU A 589 -39.32 -20.87 -9.89
CA LEU A 589 -40.72 -21.23 -9.74
C LEU A 589 -40.98 -22.65 -10.28
N ASP A 590 -41.85 -23.39 -9.61
CA ASP A 590 -42.38 -24.65 -10.17
C ASP A 590 -43.46 -24.38 -11.26
N ASP A 591 -44.07 -25.43 -11.81
CA ASP A 591 -45.11 -25.38 -12.81
C ASP A 591 -46.41 -24.67 -12.32
N LYS A 592 -46.58 -24.57 -11.00
CA LYS A 592 -47.72 -23.92 -10.33
C LYS A 592 -47.38 -22.52 -9.84
N GLY A 593 -46.17 -22.02 -10.12
CA GLY A 593 -45.71 -20.70 -9.67
C GLY A 593 -45.25 -20.66 -8.21
N HIS A 594 -45.01 -21.81 -7.55
CA HIS A 594 -44.50 -21.81 -6.18
C HIS A 594 -42.93 -21.70 -6.21
N PRO A 595 -42.36 -20.77 -5.44
CA PRO A 595 -40.92 -20.58 -5.40
C PRO A 595 -40.20 -21.73 -4.67
N LYS A 596 -39.08 -22.17 -5.24
CA LYS A 596 -38.15 -23.16 -4.67
C LYS A 596 -36.75 -22.55 -4.64
N LEU A 597 -36.09 -22.64 -3.51
CA LEU A 597 -34.69 -22.21 -3.37
C LEU A 597 -33.76 -23.17 -4.12
N LEU A 598 -32.85 -22.65 -4.91
CA LEU A 598 -31.84 -23.42 -5.61
C LEU A 598 -30.50 -23.37 -4.90
N GLU A 599 -30.00 -22.15 -4.61
CA GLU A 599 -28.68 -21.96 -3.97
C GLU A 599 -28.62 -20.63 -3.22
N VAL A 600 -27.59 -20.52 -2.37
CA VAL A 600 -27.23 -19.31 -1.62
C VAL A 600 -25.78 -18.96 -1.95
N ASN A 601 -25.55 -17.74 -2.46
CA ASN A 601 -24.24 -17.25 -2.85
C ASN A 601 -23.80 -16.15 -1.87
N PRO A 602 -22.97 -16.49 -0.84
CA PRO A 602 -22.56 -15.54 0.19
C PRO A 602 -21.41 -14.62 -0.23
N ASN A 603 -20.83 -14.83 -1.42
CA ASN A 603 -19.85 -13.97 -2.06
C ASN A 603 -20.17 -13.91 -3.56
N PRO A 604 -21.33 -13.31 -3.95
CA PRO A 604 -21.74 -13.26 -5.35
C PRO A 604 -20.79 -12.36 -6.15
N GLY A 605 -20.62 -12.68 -7.42
CA GLY A 605 -19.76 -11.92 -8.35
C GLY A 605 -20.03 -10.42 -8.27
N TRP A 606 -18.96 -9.67 -8.18
CA TRP A 606 -18.92 -8.23 -7.94
C TRP A 606 -18.84 -7.39 -9.23
N CYS A 607 -18.89 -7.98 -10.40
CA CYS A 607 -18.77 -7.30 -11.69
C CYS A 607 -19.81 -6.18 -11.82
N TRP A 608 -19.43 -5.11 -12.49
CA TRP A 608 -20.25 -3.92 -12.71
C TRP A 608 -21.56 -4.23 -13.49
N ASP A 609 -21.60 -5.30 -14.25
CA ASP A 609 -22.75 -5.80 -15.04
C ASP A 609 -23.29 -7.14 -14.49
N GLY A 610 -22.81 -7.62 -13.36
CA GLY A 610 -23.29 -8.83 -12.69
C GLY A 610 -24.70 -8.70 -12.12
N HIS A 611 -25.28 -9.81 -11.67
CA HIS A 611 -26.65 -9.85 -11.15
C HIS A 611 -26.86 -8.87 -9.98
N LEU A 612 -25.89 -8.81 -9.03
CA LEU A 612 -26.02 -7.90 -7.88
C LEU A 612 -26.03 -6.42 -8.33
N ALA A 613 -25.15 -6.06 -9.27
CA ALA A 613 -25.08 -4.72 -9.83
C ALA A 613 -26.33 -4.35 -10.64
N LYS A 614 -26.88 -5.30 -11.42
CA LYS A 614 -28.15 -5.11 -12.13
C LYS A 614 -29.31 -4.86 -11.17
N MET A 615 -29.43 -5.67 -10.10
CA MET A 615 -30.46 -5.47 -9.07
C MET A 615 -30.30 -4.12 -8.36
N ALA A 616 -29.08 -3.70 -8.04
CA ALA A 616 -28.79 -2.37 -7.49
C ALA A 616 -29.21 -1.26 -8.49
N GLY A 617 -28.91 -1.43 -9.79
CA GLY A 617 -29.34 -0.52 -10.85
C GLY A 617 -30.87 -0.36 -10.91
N PHE A 618 -31.63 -1.45 -10.79
CA PHE A 618 -33.11 -1.39 -10.71
C PHE A 618 -33.61 -0.71 -9.43
N ALA A 619 -32.84 -0.69 -8.36
CA ALA A 619 -33.08 0.09 -7.15
C ALA A 619 -32.68 1.57 -7.29
N GLY A 620 -32.18 2.01 -8.45
CA GLY A 620 -31.69 3.37 -8.68
C GLY A 620 -30.30 3.66 -8.14
N MET A 621 -29.54 2.64 -7.76
CA MET A 621 -28.16 2.74 -7.28
C MET A 621 -27.17 2.66 -8.44
N THR A 622 -26.11 3.46 -8.38
CA THR A 622 -24.94 3.26 -9.25
C THR A 622 -24.10 2.09 -8.76
N TYR A 623 -23.20 1.61 -9.60
CA TYR A 623 -22.22 0.58 -9.18
C TYR A 623 -21.37 1.05 -7.98
N THR A 624 -20.97 2.31 -7.96
CA THR A 624 -20.29 2.94 -6.81
C THR A 624 -21.13 2.89 -5.54
N ASP A 625 -22.43 3.19 -5.63
CA ASP A 625 -23.33 3.17 -4.46
C ASP A 625 -23.47 1.75 -3.90
N MET A 626 -23.56 0.74 -4.77
CA MET A 626 -23.58 -0.67 -4.36
C MET A 626 -22.29 -1.06 -3.61
N LEU A 627 -21.13 -0.75 -4.15
CA LEU A 627 -19.85 -1.04 -3.51
C LEU A 627 -19.72 -0.31 -2.16
N ARG A 628 -20.14 0.95 -2.10
CA ARG A 628 -20.18 1.74 -0.87
C ARG A 628 -21.08 1.09 0.18
N ALA A 629 -22.29 0.67 -0.20
CA ALA A 629 -23.22 0.02 0.72
C ALA A 629 -22.64 -1.28 1.32
N ILE A 630 -21.87 -2.05 0.53
CA ILE A 630 -21.19 -3.25 1.02
C ILE A 630 -20.10 -2.89 2.05
N ILE A 631 -19.30 -1.86 1.80
CA ILE A 631 -18.27 -1.38 2.73
C ILE A 631 -18.92 -0.88 4.02
N GLU A 632 -19.96 -0.05 3.93
CA GLU A 632 -20.68 0.50 5.08
C GLU A 632 -21.38 -0.59 5.90
N ALA A 633 -21.94 -1.62 5.27
CA ALA A 633 -22.50 -2.77 5.97
C ALA A 633 -21.45 -3.49 6.84
N ALA A 634 -20.23 -3.69 6.32
CA ALA A 634 -19.15 -4.29 7.07
C ALA A 634 -18.66 -3.37 8.21
N GLU A 635 -18.50 -2.07 7.95
CA GLU A 635 -18.11 -1.10 8.97
C GLU A 635 -19.10 -1.09 10.15
N HIS A 636 -20.40 -1.00 9.88
CA HIS A 636 -21.45 -1.02 10.90
C HIS A 636 -21.42 -2.33 11.72
N ARG A 637 -21.24 -3.47 11.06
CA ARG A 637 -21.12 -4.77 11.74
C ARG A 637 -19.91 -4.79 12.69
N ILE A 638 -18.75 -4.33 12.23
CA ILE A 638 -17.51 -4.32 13.00
C ILE A 638 -17.63 -3.39 14.23
N GLU A 639 -18.21 -2.20 14.06
CA GLU A 639 -18.44 -1.24 15.14
C GLU A 639 -19.38 -1.79 16.21
N GLN A 640 -20.43 -2.51 15.82
CA GLN A 640 -21.35 -3.16 16.77
C GLN A 640 -20.67 -4.24 17.59
N PHE A 641 -19.87 -5.11 16.95
CA PHE A 641 -19.12 -6.15 17.67
C PHE A 641 -18.11 -5.54 18.64
N ALA A 642 -17.39 -4.48 18.24
CA ALA A 642 -16.46 -3.80 19.14
C ALA A 642 -17.17 -3.18 20.36
N SER A 643 -18.35 -2.59 20.15
CA SER A 643 -19.16 -2.00 21.21
C SER A 643 -19.70 -3.06 22.18
N ALA A 644 -20.17 -4.20 21.67
CA ALA A 644 -20.67 -5.32 22.48
C ALA A 644 -19.54 -5.94 23.34
N THR A 645 -18.36 -6.14 22.75
CA THR A 645 -17.18 -6.69 23.45
C THR A 645 -16.71 -5.73 24.55
N ALA A 646 -16.71 -4.42 24.30
CA ALA A 646 -16.35 -3.42 25.30
C ALA A 646 -17.37 -3.37 26.46
N ALA A 647 -18.67 -3.48 26.16
CA ALA A 647 -19.72 -3.54 27.19
C ALA A 647 -19.60 -4.80 28.06
N GLN A 648 -19.30 -5.95 27.46
CA GLN A 648 -19.10 -7.20 28.18
C GLN A 648 -17.85 -7.17 29.07
N ALA A 649 -16.75 -6.62 28.59
CA ALA A 649 -15.53 -6.44 29.38
C ALA A 649 -15.77 -5.50 30.59
N MET A 650 -16.57 -4.44 30.43
CA MET A 650 -16.99 -3.57 31.54
C MET A 650 -17.82 -4.33 32.59
N LEU A 651 -18.77 -5.15 32.16
CA LEU A 651 -19.61 -5.97 33.07
C LEU A 651 -18.75 -6.99 33.85
N GLU A 652 -17.79 -7.63 33.22
CA GLU A 652 -16.87 -8.57 33.85
C GLU A 652 -15.93 -7.90 34.86
N THR A 653 -15.49 -6.66 34.58
CA THR A 653 -14.67 -5.86 35.48
C THR A 653 -15.47 -5.42 36.70
N THR A 654 -16.69 -4.97 36.52
CA THR A 654 -17.61 -4.58 37.62
C THR A 654 -18.00 -5.79 38.46
N ALA A 655 -18.19 -6.97 37.86
CA ALA A 655 -18.48 -8.19 38.62
C ALA A 655 -17.27 -8.67 39.46
N LYS A 656 -16.04 -8.41 39.02
CA LYS A 656 -14.80 -8.70 39.80
C LYS A 656 -14.54 -7.72 40.93
N GLU A 657 -15.08 -6.51 40.88
CA GLU A 657 -14.97 -5.52 41.93
C GLU A 657 -16.03 -5.69 43.05
N ILE A 658 -17.05 -6.50 42.80
CA ILE A 658 -18.14 -6.80 43.76
C ILE A 658 -17.88 -8.11 44.57
N HIS A 659 -16.91 -8.91 44.15
CA HIS A 659 -16.43 -10.09 44.88
C HIS A 659 -15.05 -9.86 45.49
#